data_cea54b9d6c7ffe4be19d0e216e6ed7d6
#
_entry.id   cea54b9d6c7ffe4be19d0e216e6ed7d6
#
_cell.length_a   1.000
_cell.length_b   1.000
_cell.length_c   1.000
_cell.angle_alpha   90.00
_cell.angle_beta   90.00
_cell.angle_gamma   90.00
#
_symmetry.space_group_name_H-M   'P 1'
#
loop_
_entity.id
_entity.type
_entity.pdbx_description
1 polymer ?
#
loop_
_entity_poly.entity_id
_entity_poly.type
_entity_poly.pdbx_seq_one_letter_code
_entity_poly.pdbx_strand_id
1 'polypeptide(L)'
;MKAGLVTFYHIHHYGALLQAAATERAVERFGWDCEIIDYFVNQDNALFKRPTGLGSAAHDAHTALHYQALSERYRRFEKFSRDHLRISDRRYGRFDELAEGPLPYDLILSGSDQIWNPKIFPDGRFDPVFFGTFSQKRRIAYAPSFGVPTIPEGMQAELKGYLDGFSHLSARETQGSAIIRDIAGKDAPVVLDPTLLLTADQWDSMADHPANYPKGGYILCYCISRPGALTPYLERLHQETGLPVVQLCGIRQKVHPKAKQIMDAGPAEFLGLFQNAAYVVTNSFHGTVFSVQFHRPFFTTVSPAELSAPERSRTVSILSRLGLANRVIGKGDTAELLDPVDWEAAEAALTAARKDSLNYLQAALEDRPYAPEAPLSPQSFAPKLAERSRCTGCTACAAGCPHDAITMVRDKTGFDFPEVDLEKCVHCGRCTRLCPVLQERGPAAHLPAAFAAWNRDDAVRKDSTSGGAFTAIAEYVLEGGGVVYGAAMDGHQHLRHIPCFRKEDLWRLRGAKYVQSDLDGVFREIREVLKTRPVLFSGTPCQVDGLYRFLGCRPENLTTCDLVCHGVPSPGVWEDEARFIEGNKRRRLTNVRFRNKVEGWKNSHFTAVYDDGTADSAPLFATGFGRAFGRALFLRQSCHDCQYTNLNRPGDFTLGDLWGLRPDEFPEQQHAGVSLLLVNTPHGSYLFDQLKLNCQPFPVERAVAGNPRLARPIGPAADRASFFASYAVEPFEEVRRQFFRLPSLPVRAAGKLLSPEAKAKLKAKLHR
;
A
#
# COMPACT_ATOMS: atom_id res chain seq x y z
N MET A 1 -23.48 -40.49 14.31
CA MET A 1 -23.32 -40.49 12.85
C MET A 1 -21.82 -40.53 12.54
N LYS A 2 -21.41 -41.23 11.49
CA LYS A 2 -20.00 -41.41 11.13
C LYS A 2 -19.75 -40.83 9.73
N ALA A 3 -18.71 -39.99 9.62
CA ALA A 3 -18.25 -39.39 8.37
C ALA A 3 -16.96 -40.07 7.90
N GLY A 4 -16.90 -40.48 6.62
CA GLY A 4 -15.68 -40.95 5.98
C GLY A 4 -15.01 -39.81 5.24
N LEU A 5 -13.83 -39.41 5.69
CA LEU A 5 -13.05 -38.31 5.11
C LEU A 5 -12.09 -38.85 4.02
N VAL A 6 -12.14 -38.29 2.83
CA VAL A 6 -11.15 -38.49 1.77
C VAL A 6 -10.30 -37.24 1.59
N THR A 7 -9.01 -37.34 1.88
CA THR A 7 -8.04 -36.24 1.77
C THR A 7 -6.62 -36.78 1.67
N PHE A 8 -5.65 -35.91 1.35
CA PHE A 8 -4.25 -36.28 1.42
C PHE A 8 -3.77 -36.34 2.88
N TYR A 9 -3.25 -37.47 3.30
CA TYR A 9 -2.64 -37.66 4.63
C TYR A 9 -1.41 -38.61 4.61
N HIS A 10 -1.29 -39.50 3.63
CA HIS A 10 -0.17 -40.40 3.52
C HIS A 10 1.16 -39.75 3.14
N ILE A 11 1.10 -38.55 2.55
CA ILE A 11 2.28 -37.86 2.08
C ILE A 11 3.00 -37.27 3.30
N HIS A 12 4.31 -37.51 3.42
CA HIS A 12 5.14 -36.85 4.43
C HIS A 12 5.31 -35.36 4.12
N HIS A 13 4.17 -34.69 4.06
CA HIS A 13 4.02 -33.25 3.86
C HIS A 13 3.29 -32.64 5.07
N TYR A 14 3.91 -31.66 5.72
CA TYR A 14 3.38 -31.05 6.96
C TYR A 14 1.93 -30.59 6.82
N GLY A 15 1.65 -29.80 5.78
CA GLY A 15 0.31 -29.28 5.54
C GLY A 15 -0.76 -30.32 5.32
N ALA A 16 -0.43 -31.41 4.61
CA ALA A 16 -1.37 -32.49 4.33
C ALA A 16 -1.84 -33.19 5.61
N LEU A 17 -0.92 -33.52 6.52
CA LEU A 17 -1.29 -34.15 7.79
C LEU A 17 -2.02 -33.18 8.73
N LEU A 18 -1.53 -31.95 8.84
CA LEU A 18 -2.11 -30.95 9.74
C LEU A 18 -3.53 -30.56 9.32
N GLN A 19 -3.80 -30.40 8.00
CA GLN A 19 -5.16 -30.13 7.54
C GLN A 19 -6.11 -31.34 7.74
N ALA A 20 -5.61 -32.56 7.61
CA ALA A 20 -6.39 -33.76 7.88
C ALA A 20 -6.80 -33.82 9.36
N ALA A 21 -5.83 -33.66 10.28
CA ALA A 21 -6.09 -33.60 11.72
C ALA A 21 -7.07 -32.48 12.11
N ALA A 22 -6.93 -31.32 11.47
CA ALA A 22 -7.84 -30.19 11.71
C ALA A 22 -9.25 -30.46 11.20
N THR A 23 -9.40 -31.13 10.05
CA THR A 23 -10.72 -31.51 9.49
C THR A 23 -11.46 -32.47 10.41
N GLU A 24 -10.78 -33.53 10.90
CA GLU A 24 -11.38 -34.47 11.83
C GLU A 24 -11.91 -33.74 13.10
N ARG A 25 -11.06 -32.93 13.74
CA ARG A 25 -11.46 -32.19 14.95
C ARG A 25 -12.60 -31.20 14.70
N ALA A 26 -12.61 -30.56 13.54
CA ALA A 26 -13.70 -29.64 13.18
C ALA A 26 -15.04 -30.37 13.02
N VAL A 27 -15.02 -31.59 12.45
CA VAL A 27 -16.22 -32.45 12.28
C VAL A 27 -16.67 -32.99 13.63
N GLU A 28 -15.75 -33.48 14.44
CA GLU A 28 -16.03 -33.99 15.79
C GLU A 28 -16.67 -32.95 16.71
N ARG A 29 -16.34 -31.68 16.54
CA ARG A 29 -16.97 -30.57 17.27
C ARG A 29 -18.49 -30.53 17.14
N PHE A 30 -19.03 -31.04 16.05
CA PHE A 30 -20.47 -31.12 15.79
C PHE A 30 -21.10 -32.49 16.14
N GLY A 31 -20.36 -33.31 16.91
CA GLY A 31 -20.87 -34.60 17.39
C GLY A 31 -20.85 -35.73 16.36
N TRP A 32 -20.10 -35.56 15.27
CA TRP A 32 -19.87 -36.62 14.29
C TRP A 32 -18.61 -37.40 14.63
N ASP A 33 -18.62 -38.70 14.44
CA ASP A 33 -17.42 -39.54 14.44
C ASP A 33 -16.79 -39.41 13.04
N CYS A 34 -15.55 -38.91 12.97
CA CYS A 34 -14.85 -38.68 11.71
C CYS A 34 -13.66 -39.61 11.58
N GLU A 35 -13.55 -40.30 10.44
CA GLU A 35 -12.47 -41.23 10.17
C GLU A 35 -11.95 -41.03 8.76
N ILE A 36 -10.62 -40.96 8.59
CA ILE A 36 -9.99 -40.88 7.30
C ILE A 36 -10.05 -42.25 6.63
N ILE A 37 -10.61 -42.33 5.42
CA ILE A 37 -10.59 -43.52 4.61
C ILE A 37 -9.16 -43.73 4.12
N ASP A 38 -8.53 -44.86 4.51
CA ASP A 38 -7.15 -45.21 4.17
C ASP A 38 -7.05 -45.57 2.69
N TYR A 39 -7.13 -44.55 1.82
CA TYR A 39 -6.95 -44.64 0.39
C TYR A 39 -5.52 -44.24 0.02
N PHE A 40 -4.75 -45.24 -0.48
CA PHE A 40 -3.36 -45.05 -0.80
C PHE A 40 -3.19 -44.68 -2.29
N VAL A 41 -3.03 -43.40 -2.54
CA VAL A 41 -2.50 -42.89 -3.81
C VAL A 41 -1.01 -43.23 -3.83
N ASN A 42 -0.56 -43.98 -4.82
CA ASN A 42 0.81 -44.51 -4.95
C ASN A 42 1.85 -43.37 -5.00
N GLN A 43 2.11 -42.75 -3.85
CA GLN A 43 3.14 -41.74 -3.66
C GLN A 43 4.26 -42.34 -2.84
N ASP A 44 5.45 -42.39 -3.45
CA ASP A 44 6.64 -43.04 -2.93
C ASP A 44 7.23 -42.22 -1.77
N ASN A 45 6.85 -42.57 -0.53
CA ASN A 45 7.44 -42.06 0.72
C ASN A 45 8.75 -42.79 1.09
N ALA A 46 9.24 -43.66 0.24
CA ALA A 46 10.45 -44.41 0.52
C ALA A 46 11.64 -43.46 0.70
N LEU A 47 12.43 -43.72 1.75
CA LEU A 47 13.66 -42.99 2.01
C LEU A 47 14.65 -43.11 0.85
N PHE A 48 14.73 -44.30 0.26
CA PHE A 48 15.54 -44.59 -0.91
C PHE A 48 14.67 -44.92 -2.10
N LYS A 49 15.00 -44.33 -3.27
CA LYS A 49 14.33 -44.58 -4.54
C LYS A 49 15.17 -45.51 -5.40
N ARG A 50 14.53 -46.40 -6.19
CA ARG A 50 15.27 -47.15 -7.20
C ARG A 50 15.94 -46.18 -8.18
N PRO A 51 17.26 -46.33 -8.45
CA PRO A 51 17.96 -45.45 -9.35
C PRO A 51 17.38 -45.53 -10.75
N THR A 52 16.81 -44.42 -11.22
CA THR A 52 16.26 -44.27 -12.58
C THR A 52 17.08 -43.28 -13.42
N GLY A 53 18.15 -42.69 -12.82
CA GLY A 53 19.03 -41.73 -13.46
C GLY A 53 19.90 -40.97 -12.45
N LEU A 54 20.70 -39.98 -12.93
CA LEU A 54 21.60 -39.18 -12.09
C LEU A 54 20.89 -38.46 -10.97
N GLY A 55 19.65 -38.02 -11.19
CA GLY A 55 18.85 -37.31 -10.19
C GLY A 55 18.47 -38.19 -8.99
N SER A 56 18.08 -39.46 -9.22
CA SER A 56 17.75 -40.42 -8.16
C SER A 56 19.01 -40.86 -7.41
N ALA A 57 20.13 -41.09 -8.11
CA ALA A 57 21.41 -41.38 -7.47
C ALA A 57 21.90 -40.26 -6.56
N ALA A 58 21.76 -39.00 -6.97
CA ALA A 58 22.05 -37.83 -6.12
C ALA A 58 21.09 -37.74 -4.93
N HIS A 59 19.82 -38.15 -5.08
CA HIS A 59 18.87 -38.27 -3.98
C HIS A 59 19.32 -39.28 -2.95
N ASP A 60 19.67 -40.47 -3.38
CA ASP A 60 20.07 -41.56 -2.50
C ASP A 60 21.40 -41.26 -1.79
N ALA A 61 22.36 -40.62 -2.47
CA ALA A 61 23.59 -40.16 -1.85
C ALA A 61 23.32 -39.11 -0.73
N HIS A 62 22.42 -38.12 -0.98
CA HIS A 62 22.01 -37.20 0.03
C HIS A 62 21.28 -37.88 1.19
N THR A 63 20.39 -38.83 0.90
CA THR A 63 19.66 -39.61 1.90
C THR A 63 20.63 -40.43 2.76
N ALA A 64 21.61 -41.05 2.17
CA ALA A 64 22.65 -41.81 2.88
C ALA A 64 23.47 -40.88 3.82
N LEU A 65 23.86 -39.69 3.35
CA LEU A 65 24.61 -38.72 4.13
C LEU A 65 23.81 -38.21 5.35
N HIS A 66 22.49 -38.08 5.22
CA HIS A 66 21.61 -37.55 6.26
C HIS A 66 20.65 -38.60 6.83
N TYR A 67 20.97 -39.87 6.69
CA TYR A 67 20.07 -40.97 6.98
C TYR A 67 19.45 -40.92 8.38
N GLN A 68 20.24 -40.62 9.39
CA GLN A 68 19.75 -40.54 10.78
C GLN A 68 18.65 -39.49 10.95
N ALA A 69 18.89 -38.28 10.44
CA ALA A 69 17.91 -37.18 10.55
C ALA A 69 16.65 -37.45 9.73
N LEU A 70 16.78 -37.96 8.51
CA LEU A 70 15.65 -38.28 7.64
C LEU A 70 14.84 -39.48 8.14
N SER A 71 15.49 -40.49 8.75
CA SER A 71 14.80 -41.61 9.41
C SER A 71 14.02 -41.13 10.64
N GLU A 72 14.62 -40.23 11.41
CA GLU A 72 13.92 -39.60 12.56
C GLU A 72 12.71 -38.77 12.11
N ARG A 73 12.86 -37.99 11.03
CA ARG A 73 11.73 -37.26 10.43
C ARG A 73 10.62 -38.25 10.02
N TYR A 74 10.96 -39.33 9.30
CA TYR A 74 9.99 -40.36 8.91
C TYR A 74 9.23 -40.87 10.14
N ARG A 75 9.96 -41.30 11.18
CA ARG A 75 9.38 -41.80 12.44
C ARG A 75 8.44 -40.81 13.11
N ARG A 76 8.77 -39.52 13.07
CA ARG A 76 7.95 -38.44 13.65
C ARG A 76 6.68 -38.18 12.85
N PHE A 77 6.72 -38.31 11.51
CA PHE A 77 5.51 -38.26 10.68
C PHE A 77 4.58 -39.44 10.99
N GLU A 78 5.08 -40.64 11.05
CA GLU A 78 4.29 -41.82 11.42
C GLU A 78 3.73 -41.74 12.85
N LYS A 79 4.54 -41.25 13.78
CA LYS A 79 4.09 -40.99 15.16
C LYS A 79 2.94 -40.02 15.19
N PHE A 80 3.04 -38.90 14.49
CA PHE A 80 1.98 -37.88 14.44
C PHE A 80 0.69 -38.46 13.83
N SER A 81 0.79 -39.20 12.73
CA SER A 81 -0.37 -39.87 12.12
C SER A 81 -1.07 -40.79 13.11
N ARG A 82 -0.33 -41.65 13.79
CA ARG A 82 -0.88 -42.59 14.77
C ARG A 82 -1.50 -41.89 15.98
N ASP A 83 -0.87 -40.83 16.49
CA ASP A 83 -1.27 -40.18 17.73
C ASP A 83 -2.41 -39.16 17.52
N HIS A 84 -2.61 -38.65 16.28
CA HIS A 84 -3.51 -37.54 16.02
C HIS A 84 -4.52 -37.73 14.89
N LEU A 85 -4.42 -38.84 14.11
CA LEU A 85 -5.38 -39.14 13.04
C LEU A 85 -6.13 -40.42 13.33
N ARG A 86 -7.42 -40.44 13.01
CA ARG A 86 -8.26 -41.63 13.00
C ARG A 86 -8.34 -42.14 11.58
N ILE A 87 -7.67 -43.25 11.31
CA ILE A 87 -7.54 -43.81 10.00
C ILE A 87 -8.30 -45.14 9.99
N SER A 88 -9.05 -45.45 8.92
CA SER A 88 -9.77 -46.74 8.80
C SER A 88 -8.83 -47.95 8.86
N ASP A 89 -9.29 -49.01 9.51
CA ASP A 89 -8.52 -50.23 9.68
C ASP A 89 -8.16 -50.91 8.32
N ARG A 90 -9.06 -50.77 7.33
CA ARG A 90 -8.84 -51.30 5.99
C ARG A 90 -8.21 -50.24 5.09
N ARG A 91 -7.10 -50.63 4.46
CA ARG A 91 -6.42 -49.87 3.41
C ARG A 91 -6.99 -50.24 2.05
N TYR A 92 -7.16 -49.20 1.21
CA TYR A 92 -7.64 -49.33 -0.17
C TYR A 92 -6.58 -48.80 -1.14
N GLY A 93 -6.26 -49.59 -2.19
CA GLY A 93 -5.27 -49.19 -3.18
C GLY A 93 -5.90 -48.76 -4.52
N ARG A 94 -7.17 -49.06 -4.73
CA ARG A 94 -7.89 -48.81 -5.98
C ARG A 94 -9.32 -48.42 -5.72
N PHE A 95 -9.91 -47.67 -6.68
CA PHE A 95 -11.31 -47.28 -6.68
C PHE A 95 -12.29 -48.43 -6.47
N ASP A 96 -12.09 -49.53 -7.23
CA ASP A 96 -12.97 -50.71 -7.20
C ASP A 96 -13.07 -51.30 -5.77
N GLU A 97 -11.99 -51.34 -5.03
CA GLU A 97 -11.95 -51.86 -3.65
C GLU A 97 -12.82 -51.06 -2.68
N LEU A 98 -13.02 -49.73 -2.94
CA LEU A 98 -13.92 -48.88 -2.20
C LEU A 98 -15.37 -49.09 -2.64
N ALA A 99 -15.61 -49.45 -3.88
CA ALA A 99 -16.95 -49.61 -4.46
C ALA A 99 -17.55 -51.00 -4.21
N GLU A 100 -16.75 -52.01 -3.85
CA GLU A 100 -17.16 -53.42 -3.71
C GLU A 100 -18.04 -53.78 -2.48
N GLY A 101 -18.27 -52.82 -1.53
CA GLY A 101 -19.06 -53.17 -0.36
C GLY A 101 -19.60 -51.96 0.43
N PRO A 102 -20.50 -52.21 1.37
CA PRO A 102 -21.04 -51.15 2.19
C PRO A 102 -19.94 -50.61 3.15
N LEU A 103 -19.63 -49.35 3.00
CA LEU A 103 -18.73 -48.65 3.92
C LEU A 103 -19.53 -48.21 5.17
N PRO A 104 -18.90 -48.19 6.38
CA PRO A 104 -19.59 -47.90 7.64
C PRO A 104 -19.85 -46.40 7.87
N TYR A 105 -20.02 -45.63 6.80
CA TYR A 105 -20.19 -44.19 6.88
C TYR A 105 -21.63 -43.76 6.51
N ASP A 106 -22.13 -42.76 7.22
CA ASP A 106 -23.41 -42.12 6.92
C ASP A 106 -23.24 -41.02 5.86
N LEU A 107 -22.02 -40.49 5.74
CA LEU A 107 -21.64 -39.38 4.90
C LEU A 107 -20.20 -39.56 4.37
N ILE A 108 -19.96 -39.15 3.13
CA ILE A 108 -18.60 -39.00 2.59
C ILE A 108 -18.23 -37.52 2.54
N LEU A 109 -17.12 -37.15 3.17
CA LEU A 109 -16.58 -35.81 3.21
C LEU A 109 -15.33 -35.73 2.31
N SER A 110 -15.42 -34.97 1.23
CA SER A 110 -14.28 -34.53 0.44
C SER A 110 -13.57 -33.43 1.21
N GLY A 111 -12.35 -33.69 1.69
CA GLY A 111 -11.60 -32.78 2.56
C GLY A 111 -10.87 -31.68 1.81
N SER A 112 -9.95 -31.07 2.51
CA SER A 112 -9.14 -29.97 1.97
C SER A 112 -7.90 -30.46 1.22
N ASP A 113 -7.00 -29.52 0.91
CA ASP A 113 -5.81 -29.62 0.07
C ASP A 113 -6.12 -29.75 -1.44
N GLN A 114 -5.11 -29.95 -2.24
CA GLN A 114 -5.22 -29.96 -3.71
C GLN A 114 -5.75 -31.31 -4.24
N ILE A 115 -6.71 -31.90 -3.56
CA ILE A 115 -7.29 -33.20 -3.92
C ILE A 115 -8.08 -33.16 -5.24
N TRP A 116 -8.47 -31.97 -5.71
CA TRP A 116 -9.13 -31.75 -7.00
C TRP A 116 -8.19 -31.18 -8.08
N ASN A 117 -6.88 -31.23 -7.85
CA ASN A 117 -5.88 -30.78 -8.82
C ASN A 117 -5.45 -31.94 -9.74
N PRO A 118 -5.87 -31.95 -11.03
CA PRO A 118 -5.53 -33.08 -11.91
C PRO A 118 -4.02 -33.19 -12.17
N LYS A 119 -3.26 -32.11 -12.03
CA LYS A 119 -1.81 -32.10 -12.27
C LYS A 119 -0.98 -32.84 -11.20
N ILE A 120 -1.59 -33.16 -10.07
CA ILE A 120 -0.91 -33.90 -8.99
C ILE A 120 -0.88 -35.41 -9.31
N PHE A 121 -1.88 -35.90 -10.06
CA PHE A 121 -1.98 -37.32 -10.42
C PHE A 121 -1.13 -37.65 -11.64
N PRO A 122 -0.54 -38.87 -11.69
CA PRO A 122 0.42 -39.25 -12.73
C PRO A 122 -0.11 -39.20 -14.16
N ASP A 123 -1.41 -39.46 -14.34
CA ASP A 123 -2.10 -39.43 -15.63
C ASP A 123 -2.63 -38.06 -16.03
N GLY A 124 -2.50 -37.08 -15.15
CA GLY A 124 -3.01 -35.70 -15.37
C GLY A 124 -4.53 -35.62 -15.32
N ARG A 125 -5.22 -36.59 -14.72
CA ARG A 125 -6.69 -36.66 -14.60
C ARG A 125 -7.13 -36.52 -13.16
N PHE A 126 -8.44 -36.34 -12.97
CA PHE A 126 -9.04 -36.37 -11.64
C PHE A 126 -9.08 -37.81 -11.11
N ASP A 127 -8.80 -37.97 -9.80
CA ASP A 127 -9.06 -39.22 -9.12
C ASP A 127 -10.48 -39.21 -8.53
N PRO A 128 -11.37 -40.09 -9.00
CA PRO A 128 -12.77 -40.11 -8.59
C PRO A 128 -12.99 -40.39 -7.11
N VAL A 129 -12.01 -40.98 -6.41
CA VAL A 129 -12.08 -41.24 -4.96
C VAL A 129 -12.22 -39.96 -4.19
N PHE A 130 -11.50 -38.90 -4.57
CA PHE A 130 -11.56 -37.60 -3.88
C PHE A 130 -12.86 -36.84 -4.15
N PHE A 131 -13.71 -37.34 -5.04
CA PHE A 131 -15.09 -36.84 -5.22
C PHE A 131 -16.14 -37.76 -4.56
N GLY A 132 -15.71 -38.79 -3.84
CA GLY A 132 -16.59 -39.71 -3.12
C GLY A 132 -17.50 -40.52 -4.03
N THR A 133 -17.16 -40.71 -5.31
CA THR A 133 -18.01 -41.37 -6.32
C THR A 133 -18.15 -42.89 -6.10
N PHE A 134 -17.33 -43.47 -5.27
CA PHE A 134 -17.37 -44.90 -4.88
C PHE A 134 -18.58 -45.20 -3.95
N SER A 135 -19.29 -44.23 -3.46
CA SER A 135 -20.38 -44.40 -2.48
C SER A 135 -21.66 -43.75 -2.97
N GLN A 136 -22.81 -44.37 -2.64
CA GLN A 136 -24.15 -43.82 -2.83
C GLN A 136 -24.60 -42.97 -1.64
N LYS A 137 -23.80 -42.84 -0.61
CA LYS A 137 -24.09 -41.98 0.55
C LYS A 137 -24.00 -40.51 0.16
N ARG A 138 -24.63 -39.65 0.97
CA ARG A 138 -24.54 -38.21 0.81
C ARG A 138 -23.07 -37.74 0.78
N ARG A 139 -22.76 -36.82 -0.11
CA ARG A 139 -21.42 -36.27 -0.30
C ARG A 139 -21.41 -34.78 -0.03
N ILE A 140 -20.47 -34.35 0.78
CA ILE A 140 -20.20 -32.92 1.01
C ILE A 140 -18.72 -32.62 0.76
N ALA A 141 -18.41 -31.39 0.42
CA ALA A 141 -17.02 -30.94 0.21
C ALA A 141 -16.68 -29.78 1.15
N TYR A 142 -15.57 -29.91 1.88
CA TYR A 142 -15.05 -28.86 2.73
C TYR A 142 -13.65 -28.42 2.28
N ALA A 143 -13.55 -27.21 1.75
CA ALA A 143 -12.31 -26.56 1.36
C ALA A 143 -11.38 -27.31 0.40
N PRO A 144 -11.85 -28.14 -0.55
CA PRO A 144 -10.96 -28.69 -1.58
C PRO A 144 -10.39 -27.57 -2.45
N SER A 145 -9.20 -27.84 -3.04
CA SER A 145 -8.51 -26.90 -3.92
C SER A 145 -8.21 -27.55 -5.27
N PHE A 146 -8.45 -26.78 -6.34
CA PHE A 146 -8.05 -27.23 -7.68
C PHE A 146 -6.56 -26.96 -7.95
N GLY A 147 -5.96 -25.97 -7.32
CA GLY A 147 -4.55 -25.65 -7.51
C GLY A 147 -4.15 -25.25 -8.93
N VAL A 148 -5.12 -25.07 -9.82
CA VAL A 148 -4.96 -24.65 -11.22
C VAL A 148 -5.90 -23.49 -11.54
N PRO A 149 -5.54 -22.60 -12.46
CA PRO A 149 -6.35 -21.44 -12.81
C PRO A 149 -7.61 -21.79 -13.62
N THR A 150 -7.56 -22.87 -14.41
CA THR A 150 -8.65 -23.30 -15.29
C THR A 150 -8.61 -24.82 -15.47
N ILE A 151 -9.75 -25.40 -15.78
CA ILE A 151 -9.85 -26.83 -16.14
C ILE A 151 -9.89 -26.95 -17.67
N PRO A 152 -9.06 -27.82 -18.26
CA PRO A 152 -9.07 -28.10 -19.69
C PRO A 152 -10.46 -28.53 -20.17
N GLU A 153 -10.88 -28.05 -21.34
CA GLU A 153 -12.21 -28.28 -21.89
C GLU A 153 -12.60 -29.77 -21.93
N GLY A 154 -11.67 -30.63 -22.34
CA GLY A 154 -11.86 -32.10 -22.38
C GLY A 154 -12.11 -32.78 -21.01
N MET A 155 -11.93 -32.07 -19.90
CA MET A 155 -12.14 -32.60 -18.54
C MET A 155 -13.36 -31.93 -17.84
N GLN A 156 -13.99 -30.92 -18.43
CA GLN A 156 -15.06 -30.17 -17.79
C GLN A 156 -16.33 -30.99 -17.62
N ALA A 157 -16.68 -31.83 -18.61
CA ALA A 157 -17.85 -32.68 -18.53
C ALA A 157 -17.71 -33.77 -17.43
N GLU A 158 -16.52 -34.34 -17.28
CA GLU A 158 -16.21 -35.29 -16.21
C GLU A 158 -16.31 -34.61 -14.83
N LEU A 159 -15.68 -33.44 -14.67
CA LEU A 159 -15.75 -32.68 -13.44
C LEU A 159 -17.17 -32.28 -13.09
N LYS A 160 -17.96 -31.84 -14.08
CA LYS A 160 -19.37 -31.52 -13.86
C LYS A 160 -20.13 -32.71 -13.26
N GLY A 161 -19.96 -33.91 -13.82
CA GLY A 161 -20.58 -35.13 -13.31
C GLY A 161 -20.18 -35.42 -11.85
N TYR A 162 -18.94 -35.18 -11.48
CA TYR A 162 -18.50 -35.32 -10.08
C TYR A 162 -19.14 -34.29 -9.16
N LEU A 163 -19.15 -33.01 -9.55
CA LEU A 163 -19.67 -31.91 -8.76
C LEU A 163 -21.20 -31.97 -8.58
N ASP A 164 -21.92 -32.47 -9.59
CA ASP A 164 -23.38 -32.61 -9.53
C ASP A 164 -23.85 -33.54 -8.40
N GLY A 165 -23.01 -34.50 -8.01
CA GLY A 165 -23.33 -35.46 -6.95
C GLY A 165 -23.14 -34.95 -5.51
N PHE A 166 -22.65 -33.75 -5.29
CA PHE A 166 -22.52 -33.17 -3.95
C PHE A 166 -23.79 -32.46 -3.50
N SER A 167 -24.22 -32.71 -2.25
CA SER A 167 -25.29 -31.95 -1.62
C SER A 167 -24.83 -30.56 -1.17
N HIS A 168 -23.57 -30.43 -0.71
CA HIS A 168 -22.95 -29.17 -0.30
C HIS A 168 -21.55 -29.09 -0.88
N LEU A 169 -21.24 -27.94 -1.48
CA LEU A 169 -19.94 -27.62 -2.08
C LEU A 169 -19.35 -26.39 -1.43
N SER A 170 -18.07 -26.40 -1.15
CA SER A 170 -17.28 -25.22 -0.84
C SER A 170 -15.91 -25.31 -1.55
N ALA A 171 -15.15 -24.24 -1.52
CA ALA A 171 -13.79 -24.20 -2.02
C ALA A 171 -12.88 -23.45 -1.04
N ARG A 172 -11.59 -23.74 -1.09
CA ARG A 172 -10.60 -23.06 -0.24
C ARG A 172 -10.21 -21.68 -0.76
N GLU A 173 -10.34 -21.45 -2.06
CA GLU A 173 -9.95 -20.21 -2.73
C GLU A 173 -11.01 -19.73 -3.72
N THR A 174 -11.00 -18.44 -4.01
CA THR A 174 -11.95 -17.76 -4.91
C THR A 174 -11.96 -18.39 -6.31
N GLN A 175 -10.79 -18.77 -6.83
CA GLN A 175 -10.68 -19.43 -8.14
C GLN A 175 -11.41 -20.78 -8.14
N GLY A 176 -11.32 -21.56 -7.06
CA GLY A 176 -12.03 -22.84 -6.93
C GLY A 176 -13.55 -22.65 -6.94
N SER A 177 -14.06 -21.65 -6.24
CA SER A 177 -15.47 -21.26 -6.27
C SER A 177 -15.94 -20.86 -7.68
N ALA A 178 -15.13 -20.08 -8.40
CA ALA A 178 -15.40 -19.72 -9.79
C ALA A 178 -15.46 -20.92 -10.72
N ILE A 179 -14.51 -21.87 -10.61
CA ILE A 179 -14.49 -23.10 -11.40
C ILE A 179 -15.79 -23.93 -11.16
N ILE A 180 -16.21 -24.07 -9.92
CA ILE A 180 -17.45 -24.81 -9.57
C ILE A 180 -18.66 -24.14 -10.20
N ARG A 181 -18.79 -22.81 -10.08
CA ARG A 181 -19.88 -22.06 -10.67
C ARG A 181 -19.89 -22.14 -12.19
N ASP A 182 -18.74 -21.95 -12.82
CA ASP A 182 -18.64 -21.90 -14.29
C ASP A 182 -18.90 -23.26 -14.93
N ILE A 183 -18.54 -24.37 -14.27
CA ILE A 183 -18.66 -25.73 -14.82
C ILE A 183 -19.96 -26.40 -14.39
N ALA A 184 -20.36 -26.30 -13.12
CA ALA A 184 -21.51 -26.99 -12.57
C ALA A 184 -22.74 -26.08 -12.36
N GLY A 185 -22.61 -24.76 -12.48
CA GLY A 185 -23.68 -23.81 -12.21
C GLY A 185 -24.11 -23.76 -10.74
N LYS A 186 -23.25 -24.23 -9.83
CA LYS A 186 -23.52 -24.29 -8.39
C LYS A 186 -22.74 -23.24 -7.61
N ASP A 187 -23.36 -22.64 -6.60
CA ASP A 187 -22.67 -21.77 -5.67
C ASP A 187 -21.85 -22.60 -4.68
N ALA A 188 -20.59 -22.19 -4.48
CA ALA A 188 -19.67 -22.78 -3.54
C ALA A 188 -18.99 -21.67 -2.73
N PRO A 189 -19.34 -21.49 -1.44
CA PRO A 189 -18.69 -20.48 -0.62
C PRO A 189 -17.17 -20.75 -0.47
N VAL A 190 -16.41 -19.66 -0.34
CA VAL A 190 -14.98 -19.75 -0.02
C VAL A 190 -14.85 -19.85 1.50
N VAL A 191 -14.39 -21.00 1.97
CA VAL A 191 -14.18 -21.30 3.39
C VAL A 191 -12.70 -21.36 3.74
N LEU A 192 -12.38 -21.25 5.02
CA LEU A 192 -10.99 -21.36 5.49
C LEU A 192 -10.43 -22.78 5.29
N ASP A 193 -9.12 -22.84 5.02
CA ASP A 193 -8.37 -24.10 5.19
C ASP A 193 -8.60 -24.65 6.59
N PRO A 194 -8.80 -25.96 6.78
CA PRO A 194 -9.08 -26.55 8.09
C PRO A 194 -8.08 -26.18 9.16
N THR A 195 -6.80 -25.94 8.80
CA THR A 195 -5.78 -25.54 9.74
C THR A 195 -6.06 -24.19 10.46
N LEU A 196 -6.91 -23.35 9.86
CA LEU A 196 -7.38 -22.11 10.46
C LEU A 196 -8.68 -22.25 11.27
N LEU A 197 -9.33 -23.41 11.24
CA LEU A 197 -10.51 -23.69 12.10
C LEU A 197 -10.14 -23.92 13.54
N LEU A 198 -8.96 -24.47 13.79
CA LEU A 198 -8.41 -24.66 15.13
C LEU A 198 -7.81 -23.34 15.65
N THR A 199 -7.82 -23.15 16.95
CA THR A 199 -7.15 -22.02 17.60
C THR A 199 -5.66 -22.31 17.84
N ALA A 200 -4.88 -21.29 18.16
CA ALA A 200 -3.47 -21.45 18.53
C ALA A 200 -3.28 -22.43 19.69
N ASP A 201 -4.13 -22.33 20.73
CA ASP A 201 -4.08 -23.22 21.91
C ASP A 201 -4.35 -24.68 21.56
N GLN A 202 -5.26 -24.93 20.59
CA GLN A 202 -5.52 -26.29 20.12
C GLN A 202 -4.32 -26.87 19.38
N TRP A 203 -3.61 -26.04 18.60
CA TRP A 203 -2.37 -26.43 17.95
C TRP A 203 -1.22 -26.61 18.93
N ASP A 204 -1.17 -25.81 20.02
CA ASP A 204 -0.16 -25.92 21.07
C ASP A 204 -0.17 -27.31 21.72
N SER A 205 -1.35 -27.88 21.91
CA SER A 205 -1.49 -29.25 22.46
C SER A 205 -0.89 -30.37 21.58
N MET A 206 -0.61 -30.08 20.32
CA MET A 206 -0.02 -31.03 19.34
C MET A 206 1.43 -30.66 18.98
N ALA A 207 1.91 -29.51 19.41
CA ALA A 207 3.26 -29.05 19.13
C ALA A 207 4.31 -29.74 20.01
N ASP A 208 5.49 -29.96 19.45
CA ASP A 208 6.66 -30.41 20.18
C ASP A 208 7.87 -29.52 19.84
N HIS A 209 8.69 -29.26 20.85
CA HIS A 209 9.88 -28.43 20.69
C HIS A 209 11.08 -29.13 21.35
N PRO A 210 11.78 -30.01 20.63
CA PRO A 210 12.93 -30.75 21.14
C PRO A 210 14.01 -29.84 21.71
N ALA A 211 14.65 -30.27 22.81
CA ALA A 211 15.64 -29.47 23.53
C ALA A 211 16.87 -29.05 22.71
N ASN A 212 17.17 -29.79 21.63
CA ASN A 212 18.26 -29.50 20.68
C ASN A 212 17.87 -28.49 19.58
N TYR A 213 16.59 -28.05 19.55
CA TYR A 213 16.13 -27.04 18.61
C TYR A 213 16.39 -25.63 19.16
N PRO A 214 16.44 -24.60 18.30
CA PRO A 214 16.57 -23.21 18.73
C PRO A 214 15.38 -22.80 19.58
N LYS A 215 15.61 -22.23 20.78
CA LYS A 215 14.55 -21.86 21.74
C LYS A 215 13.86 -20.53 21.49
N GLY A 216 14.01 -19.94 20.31
CA GLY A 216 13.47 -18.64 19.92
C GLY A 216 14.55 -17.70 19.40
N GLY A 217 14.13 -16.50 18.98
CA GLY A 217 15.05 -15.50 18.45
C GLY A 217 15.72 -15.91 17.14
N TYR A 218 14.97 -16.50 16.20
CA TYR A 218 15.47 -16.88 14.87
C TYR A 218 14.49 -16.50 13.77
N ILE A 219 15.01 -16.41 12.54
CA ILE A 219 14.26 -16.29 11.31
C ILE A 219 14.01 -17.71 10.79
N LEU A 220 12.76 -18.15 10.80
CA LEU A 220 12.38 -19.47 10.24
C LEU A 220 12.18 -19.34 8.73
N CYS A 221 12.92 -20.13 7.97
CA CYS A 221 12.70 -20.30 6.54
C CYS A 221 12.05 -21.68 6.26
N TYR A 222 10.84 -21.64 5.70
CA TYR A 222 10.19 -22.84 5.16
C TYR A 222 9.96 -22.69 3.67
N CYS A 223 10.79 -23.38 2.88
CA CYS A 223 10.82 -23.30 1.42
C CYS A 223 10.49 -24.64 0.80
N ILE A 224 9.47 -24.68 -0.07
CA ILE A 224 9.06 -25.89 -0.80
C ILE A 224 9.54 -25.91 -2.26
N SER A 225 9.86 -24.73 -2.83
CA SER A 225 10.33 -24.59 -4.21
C SER A 225 11.03 -23.26 -4.42
N ARG A 226 11.79 -23.12 -5.52
CA ARG A 226 12.39 -21.84 -5.97
C ARG A 226 13.11 -21.04 -4.86
N PRO A 227 14.13 -21.60 -4.22
CA PRO A 227 14.80 -21.00 -3.06
C PRO A 227 15.34 -19.59 -3.34
N GLY A 228 15.80 -19.30 -4.54
CA GLY A 228 16.32 -18.00 -4.94
C GLY A 228 15.34 -16.83 -4.80
N ALA A 229 14.04 -17.11 -4.75
CA ALA A 229 13.04 -16.08 -4.51
C ALA A 229 13.02 -15.57 -3.06
N LEU A 230 13.45 -16.39 -2.10
CA LEU A 230 13.47 -16.04 -0.67
C LEU A 230 14.82 -15.47 -0.20
N THR A 231 15.92 -15.82 -0.86
CA THR A 231 17.27 -15.49 -0.43
C THR A 231 17.49 -14.00 -0.17
N PRO A 232 17.09 -13.06 -1.06
CA PRO A 232 17.31 -11.64 -0.84
C PRO A 232 16.62 -11.11 0.43
N TYR A 233 15.44 -11.61 0.74
CA TYR A 233 14.67 -11.19 1.91
C TYR A 233 15.22 -11.78 3.20
N LEU A 234 15.69 -13.03 3.16
CA LEU A 234 16.38 -13.67 4.29
C LEU A 234 17.69 -12.97 4.62
N GLU A 235 18.47 -12.63 3.59
CA GLU A 235 19.73 -11.90 3.77
C GLU A 235 19.49 -10.53 4.40
N ARG A 236 18.55 -9.75 3.86
CA ARG A 236 18.19 -8.43 4.37
C ARG A 236 17.67 -8.51 5.81
N LEU A 237 16.75 -9.43 6.10
CA LEU A 237 16.20 -9.59 7.44
C LEU A 237 17.26 -10.04 8.46
N HIS A 238 18.19 -10.92 8.05
CA HIS A 238 19.33 -11.31 8.87
C HIS A 238 20.27 -10.12 9.16
N GLN A 239 20.54 -9.26 8.18
CA GLN A 239 21.35 -8.06 8.34
C GLN A 239 20.68 -7.02 9.26
N GLU A 240 19.39 -6.78 9.09
CA GLU A 240 18.64 -5.79 9.87
C GLU A 240 18.41 -6.22 11.33
N THR A 241 18.21 -7.52 11.57
CA THR A 241 17.86 -8.04 12.92
C THR A 241 19.03 -8.67 13.66
N GLY A 242 20.07 -9.10 12.97
CA GLY A 242 21.16 -9.91 13.54
C GLY A 242 20.74 -11.36 13.93
N LEU A 243 19.48 -11.75 13.69
CA LEU A 243 18.95 -13.05 14.11
C LEU A 243 19.50 -14.19 13.23
N PRO A 244 19.76 -15.39 13.80
CA PRO A 244 20.20 -16.54 13.04
C PRO A 244 19.07 -17.06 12.13
N VAL A 245 19.43 -17.60 10.96
CA VAL A 245 18.49 -18.24 10.03
C VAL A 245 18.40 -19.74 10.31
N VAL A 246 17.20 -20.22 10.52
CA VAL A 246 16.85 -21.64 10.67
C VAL A 246 16.03 -22.06 9.45
N GLN A 247 16.52 -23.05 8.70
CA GLN A 247 15.80 -23.59 7.54
C GLN A 247 15.18 -24.93 7.89
N LEU A 248 13.85 -24.99 7.86
CA LEU A 248 13.14 -26.25 7.89
C LEU A 248 13.22 -26.91 6.50
N CYS A 249 13.72 -28.15 6.46
CA CYS A 249 14.03 -28.77 5.18
C CYS A 249 12.79 -29.31 4.47
N GLY A 250 12.33 -28.56 3.45
CA GLY A 250 11.48 -29.06 2.36
C GLY A 250 12.28 -29.28 1.07
N ILE A 251 13.45 -28.63 0.97
CA ILE A 251 14.38 -28.74 -0.17
C ILE A 251 15.81 -28.98 0.33
N ARG A 252 16.64 -29.64 -0.50
CA ARG A 252 18.03 -29.97 -0.16
C ARG A 252 18.94 -28.73 -0.11
N GLN A 253 18.68 -27.75 -0.97
CA GLN A 253 19.52 -26.57 -1.11
C GLN A 253 19.35 -25.63 0.08
N LYS A 254 20.46 -25.12 0.63
CA LYS A 254 20.41 -24.01 1.58
C LYS A 254 19.87 -22.76 0.90
N VAL A 255 18.87 -22.15 1.49
CA VAL A 255 18.30 -20.88 1.03
C VAL A 255 19.17 -19.70 1.45
N HIS A 256 19.90 -19.83 2.57
CA HIS A 256 20.84 -18.85 3.06
C HIS A 256 22.16 -19.55 3.47
N PRO A 257 23.36 -19.00 3.15
CA PRO A 257 24.65 -19.67 3.43
C PRO A 257 24.85 -20.06 4.90
N LYS A 258 24.43 -19.19 5.82
CA LYS A 258 24.54 -19.39 7.27
C LYS A 258 23.35 -20.16 7.89
N ALA A 259 22.38 -20.63 7.11
CA ALA A 259 21.21 -21.30 7.65
C ALA A 259 21.58 -22.61 8.38
N LYS A 260 21.06 -22.74 9.61
CA LYS A 260 21.02 -24.02 10.32
C LYS A 260 19.85 -24.83 9.75
N GLN A 261 20.13 -25.96 9.13
CA GLN A 261 19.11 -26.84 8.56
C GLN A 261 18.56 -27.80 9.64
N ILE A 262 17.24 -27.86 9.77
CA ILE A 262 16.51 -28.84 10.57
C ILE A 262 15.92 -29.88 9.61
N MET A 263 16.44 -31.09 9.64
CA MET A 263 16.12 -32.16 8.69
C MET A 263 15.26 -33.26 9.30
N ASP A 264 15.16 -33.32 10.62
CA ASP A 264 14.51 -34.36 11.41
C ASP A 264 13.10 -33.98 11.91
N ALA A 265 12.62 -32.76 11.64
CA ALA A 265 11.32 -32.30 12.13
C ALA A 265 10.15 -33.07 11.49
N GLY A 266 9.23 -33.56 12.32
CA GLY A 266 7.91 -34.02 11.97
C GLY A 266 6.86 -32.91 12.11
N PRO A 267 5.54 -33.23 12.00
CA PRO A 267 4.48 -32.24 12.09
C PRO A 267 4.38 -31.52 13.44
N ALA A 268 4.62 -32.22 14.56
CA ALA A 268 4.62 -31.64 15.90
C ALA A 268 5.76 -30.63 16.07
N GLU A 269 6.97 -30.97 15.59
CA GLU A 269 8.13 -30.10 15.63
C GLU A 269 8.02 -28.93 14.63
N PHE A 270 7.32 -29.13 13.52
CA PHE A 270 6.96 -28.04 12.60
C PHE A 270 6.16 -26.97 13.33
N LEU A 271 5.12 -27.35 14.09
CA LEU A 271 4.33 -26.42 14.91
C LEU A 271 5.20 -25.69 15.91
N GLY A 272 6.04 -26.42 16.68
CA GLY A 272 6.94 -25.84 17.66
C GLY A 272 7.95 -24.84 17.07
N LEU A 273 8.46 -25.12 15.87
CA LEU A 273 9.35 -24.19 15.17
C LEU A 273 8.64 -22.89 14.74
N PHE A 274 7.40 -22.98 14.28
CA PHE A 274 6.62 -21.78 13.96
C PHE A 274 6.28 -20.97 15.21
N GLN A 275 5.88 -21.60 16.31
CA GLN A 275 5.57 -20.94 17.57
C GLN A 275 6.74 -20.15 18.17
N ASN A 276 7.96 -20.61 17.95
CA ASN A 276 9.16 -20.01 18.56
C ASN A 276 9.95 -19.10 17.62
N ALA A 277 9.51 -18.95 16.36
CA ALA A 277 10.16 -18.06 15.40
C ALA A 277 9.92 -16.58 15.74
N ALA A 278 10.96 -15.74 15.60
CA ALA A 278 10.80 -14.29 15.67
C ALA A 278 10.23 -13.72 14.36
N TYR A 279 10.67 -14.31 13.23
CA TYR A 279 10.17 -14.00 11.88
C TYR A 279 10.05 -15.27 11.06
N VAL A 280 9.15 -15.26 10.08
CA VAL A 280 9.01 -16.36 9.11
C VAL A 280 9.15 -15.84 7.70
N VAL A 281 9.94 -16.55 6.87
CA VAL A 281 10.03 -16.31 5.43
C VAL A 281 9.71 -17.61 4.70
N THR A 282 8.67 -17.61 3.86
CA THR A 282 8.16 -18.83 3.25
C THR A 282 7.65 -18.61 1.82
N ASN A 283 7.51 -19.70 1.07
CA ASN A 283 6.73 -19.77 -0.17
C ASN A 283 5.70 -20.90 -0.12
N SER A 284 5.40 -21.38 1.07
CA SER A 284 4.41 -22.41 1.33
C SER A 284 3.10 -21.80 1.79
N PHE A 285 1.97 -22.24 1.25
CA PHE A 285 0.65 -21.89 1.74
C PHE A 285 0.51 -22.19 3.24
N HIS A 286 0.82 -23.41 3.67
CA HIS A 286 0.73 -23.77 5.11
C HIS A 286 1.77 -23.05 5.97
N GLY A 287 2.95 -22.74 5.42
CA GLY A 287 3.91 -21.87 6.10
C GLY A 287 3.32 -20.47 6.38
N THR A 288 2.61 -19.92 5.42
CA THR A 288 1.88 -18.65 5.56
C THR A 288 0.76 -18.76 6.60
N VAL A 289 -0.06 -19.79 6.51
CA VAL A 289 -1.21 -20.03 7.40
C VAL A 289 -0.75 -20.19 8.86
N PHE A 290 0.29 -20.96 9.14
CA PHE A 290 0.79 -21.14 10.51
C PHE A 290 1.52 -19.90 11.04
N SER A 291 2.09 -19.05 10.18
CA SER A 291 2.59 -17.74 10.59
C SER A 291 1.45 -16.84 11.09
N VAL A 292 0.31 -16.84 10.40
CA VAL A 292 -0.90 -16.14 10.84
C VAL A 292 -1.42 -16.75 12.15
N GLN A 293 -1.56 -18.07 12.20
CA GLN A 293 -2.12 -18.80 13.33
C GLN A 293 -1.39 -18.53 14.65
N PHE A 294 -0.04 -18.39 14.60
CA PHE A 294 0.78 -18.13 15.77
C PHE A 294 1.22 -16.66 15.92
N HIS A 295 0.62 -15.74 15.17
CA HIS A 295 0.95 -14.31 15.16
C HIS A 295 2.45 -14.03 14.99
N ARG A 296 3.10 -14.76 14.08
CA ARG A 296 4.53 -14.53 13.79
C ARG A 296 4.66 -13.56 12.62
N PRO A 297 5.42 -12.46 12.78
CA PRO A 297 5.75 -11.59 11.66
C PRO A 297 6.33 -12.42 10.50
N PHE A 298 5.79 -12.26 9.31
CA PHE A 298 6.16 -13.13 8.19
C PHE A 298 6.15 -12.40 6.85
N PHE A 299 6.84 -13.03 5.90
CA PHE A 299 6.75 -12.71 4.48
C PHE A 299 6.59 -13.98 3.66
N THR A 300 5.74 -13.89 2.65
CA THR A 300 5.53 -15.00 1.73
C THR A 300 5.75 -14.56 0.29
N THR A 301 6.39 -15.41 -0.50
CA THR A 301 6.50 -15.21 -1.95
C THR A 301 5.54 -16.13 -2.69
N VAL A 302 4.98 -15.62 -3.77
CA VAL A 302 4.17 -16.39 -4.70
C VAL A 302 4.81 -16.37 -6.09
N SER A 303 4.31 -17.15 -7.03
CA SER A 303 4.85 -17.13 -8.39
C SER A 303 4.54 -15.82 -9.12
N PRO A 304 5.33 -15.41 -10.14
CA PRO A 304 5.03 -14.21 -10.93
C PRO A 304 3.63 -14.24 -11.58
N ALA A 305 3.14 -15.43 -11.93
CA ALA A 305 1.78 -15.58 -12.46
C ALA A 305 0.71 -15.28 -11.40
N GLU A 306 0.94 -15.68 -10.15
CA GLU A 306 0.03 -15.35 -9.03
C GLU A 306 0.13 -13.89 -8.62
N LEU A 307 1.27 -13.22 -8.78
CA LEU A 307 1.40 -11.78 -8.55
C LEU A 307 0.64 -10.96 -9.60
N SER A 308 0.59 -11.43 -10.85
CA SER A 308 -0.14 -10.77 -11.94
C SER A 308 -1.65 -11.04 -11.94
N ALA A 309 -2.08 -12.13 -11.29
CA ALA A 309 -3.48 -12.51 -11.14
C ALA A 309 -3.76 -12.97 -9.69
N PRO A 310 -3.79 -12.00 -8.73
CA PRO A 310 -3.87 -12.29 -7.30
C PRO A 310 -5.13 -13.08 -6.91
N GLU A 311 -6.23 -12.88 -7.63
CA GLU A 311 -7.49 -13.58 -7.44
C GLU A 311 -7.37 -15.10 -7.68
N ARG A 312 -6.34 -15.54 -8.40
CA ARG A 312 -6.04 -16.96 -8.69
C ARG A 312 -5.12 -17.61 -7.68
N SER A 313 -4.55 -16.83 -6.76
CA SER A 313 -3.65 -17.36 -5.73
C SER A 313 -4.40 -17.62 -4.43
N ARG A 314 -4.34 -18.86 -3.95
CA ARG A 314 -4.87 -19.23 -2.64
C ARG A 314 -4.18 -18.50 -1.49
N THR A 315 -2.88 -18.23 -1.60
CA THR A 315 -2.10 -17.49 -0.59
C THR A 315 -2.49 -16.03 -0.56
N VAL A 316 -2.64 -15.39 -1.72
CA VAL A 316 -3.09 -13.99 -1.78
C VAL A 316 -4.54 -13.87 -1.36
N SER A 317 -5.41 -14.81 -1.76
CA SER A 317 -6.82 -14.82 -1.39
C SER A 317 -7.02 -14.82 0.14
N ILE A 318 -6.38 -15.73 0.86
CA ILE A 318 -6.51 -15.79 2.33
C ILE A 318 -5.90 -14.56 3.00
N LEU A 319 -4.71 -14.10 2.57
CA LEU A 319 -4.07 -12.94 3.15
C LEU A 319 -4.87 -11.65 2.90
N SER A 320 -5.48 -11.51 1.73
CA SER A 320 -6.39 -10.39 1.43
C SER A 320 -7.61 -10.40 2.35
N ARG A 321 -8.22 -11.58 2.55
CA ARG A 321 -9.37 -11.75 3.47
C ARG A 321 -9.03 -11.38 4.91
N LEU A 322 -7.77 -11.56 5.33
CA LEU A 322 -7.29 -11.24 6.68
C LEU A 322 -6.64 -9.86 6.82
N GLY A 323 -6.65 -9.04 5.76
CA GLY A 323 -5.98 -7.72 5.77
C GLY A 323 -4.45 -7.80 5.75
N LEU A 324 -3.86 -8.95 5.41
CA LEU A 324 -2.43 -9.23 5.45
C LEU A 324 -1.78 -9.35 4.06
N ALA A 325 -2.44 -8.90 2.98
CA ALA A 325 -1.91 -9.00 1.62
C ALA A 325 -0.55 -8.27 1.44
N ASN A 326 -0.23 -7.30 2.30
CA ASN A 326 1.06 -6.63 2.37
C ASN A 326 2.23 -7.54 2.77
N ARG A 327 1.97 -8.77 3.24
CA ARG A 327 3.00 -9.78 3.57
C ARG A 327 3.38 -10.63 2.37
N VAL A 328 2.72 -10.44 1.22
CA VAL A 328 3.14 -11.03 -0.06
C VAL A 328 4.21 -10.15 -0.67
N ILE A 329 5.40 -10.72 -0.90
CA ILE A 329 6.55 -10.02 -1.47
C ILE A 329 6.90 -10.58 -2.85
N GLY A 330 7.31 -9.70 -3.77
CA GLY A 330 7.68 -10.02 -5.13
C GLY A 330 9.10 -9.56 -5.49
N LYS A 331 9.59 -9.91 -6.67
CA LYS A 331 10.91 -9.52 -7.15
C LYS A 331 11.00 -8.00 -7.29
N GLY A 332 11.86 -7.36 -6.50
CA GLY A 332 12.07 -5.91 -6.52
C GLY A 332 11.26 -5.13 -5.48
N ASP A 333 10.50 -5.81 -4.62
CA ASP A 333 9.84 -5.15 -3.49
C ASP A 333 10.86 -4.63 -2.48
N THR A 334 10.72 -3.35 -2.13
CA THR A 334 11.42 -2.69 -1.01
C THR A 334 10.58 -2.74 0.27
N ALA A 335 9.81 -3.82 0.48
CA ALA A 335 8.97 -3.97 1.66
C ALA A 335 9.80 -3.71 2.93
N GLU A 336 9.29 -2.88 3.83
CA GLU A 336 9.89 -2.68 5.15
C GLU A 336 9.66 -3.95 5.96
N LEU A 337 10.71 -4.77 6.06
CA LEU A 337 10.62 -6.11 6.65
C LEU A 337 10.34 -6.08 8.16
N LEU A 338 10.59 -4.94 8.82
CA LEU A 338 10.38 -4.77 10.25
C LEU A 338 9.03 -4.09 10.61
N ASP A 339 8.20 -3.73 9.62
CA ASP A 339 6.89 -3.14 9.89
C ASP A 339 6.04 -4.06 10.78
N PRO A 340 5.45 -3.51 11.85
CA PRO A 340 4.58 -4.28 12.71
C PRO A 340 3.37 -4.82 11.95
N VAL A 341 2.91 -6.00 12.35
CA VAL A 341 1.66 -6.59 11.84
C VAL A 341 0.52 -6.13 12.73
N ASP A 342 -0.56 -5.67 12.15
CA ASP A 342 -1.81 -5.39 12.88
C ASP A 342 -2.52 -6.73 13.18
N TRP A 343 -2.07 -7.39 14.25
CA TRP A 343 -2.61 -8.68 14.67
C TRP A 343 -4.02 -8.57 15.22
N GLU A 344 -4.42 -7.43 15.80
CA GLU A 344 -5.77 -7.23 16.32
C GLU A 344 -6.80 -7.25 15.18
N ALA A 345 -6.55 -6.49 14.11
CA ALA A 345 -7.42 -6.50 12.94
C ALA A 345 -7.41 -7.86 12.22
N ALA A 346 -6.24 -8.49 12.10
CA ALA A 346 -6.11 -9.79 11.45
C ALA A 346 -6.85 -10.90 12.22
N GLU A 347 -6.76 -10.93 13.54
CA GLU A 347 -7.44 -11.91 14.39
C GLU A 347 -8.96 -11.69 14.42
N ALA A 348 -9.42 -10.44 14.40
CA ALA A 348 -10.84 -10.13 14.28
C ALA A 348 -11.40 -10.69 12.96
N ALA A 349 -10.68 -10.47 11.84
CA ALA A 349 -11.05 -11.00 10.53
C ALA A 349 -10.99 -12.53 10.48
N LEU A 350 -9.96 -13.15 11.08
CA LEU A 350 -9.83 -14.60 11.17
C LEU A 350 -10.95 -15.22 12.00
N THR A 351 -11.30 -14.63 13.13
CA THR A 351 -12.37 -15.09 14.01
C THR A 351 -13.72 -15.07 13.30
N ALA A 352 -14.04 -14.00 12.57
CA ALA A 352 -15.25 -13.92 11.76
C ALA A 352 -15.27 -14.97 10.65
N ALA A 353 -14.15 -15.11 9.92
CA ALA A 353 -14.03 -16.10 8.85
C ALA A 353 -14.08 -17.54 9.38
N ARG A 354 -13.53 -17.81 10.55
CA ARG A 354 -13.59 -19.12 11.26
C ARG A 354 -15.03 -19.47 11.61
N LYS A 355 -15.77 -18.51 12.18
CA LYS A 355 -17.18 -18.69 12.55
C LYS A 355 -18.02 -19.02 11.33
N ASP A 356 -17.88 -18.28 10.25
CA ASP A 356 -18.59 -18.47 9.00
C ASP A 356 -18.28 -19.85 8.37
N SER A 357 -17.00 -20.24 8.34
CA SER A 357 -16.54 -21.53 7.81
C SER A 357 -17.05 -22.71 8.64
N LEU A 358 -17.09 -22.58 9.97
CA LEU A 358 -17.68 -23.58 10.86
C LEU A 358 -19.20 -23.66 10.69
N ASN A 359 -19.89 -22.54 10.48
CA ASN A 359 -21.32 -22.53 10.17
C ASN A 359 -21.63 -23.27 8.84
N TYR A 360 -20.79 -23.08 7.81
CA TYR A 360 -20.91 -23.85 6.58
C TYR A 360 -20.72 -25.35 6.85
N LEU A 361 -19.66 -25.74 7.57
CA LEU A 361 -19.38 -27.15 7.86
C LEU A 361 -20.55 -27.80 8.63
N GLN A 362 -21.07 -27.12 9.63
CA GLN A 362 -22.21 -27.60 10.41
C GLN A 362 -23.46 -27.76 9.52
N ALA A 363 -23.76 -26.74 8.69
CA ALA A 363 -24.90 -26.80 7.76
C ALA A 363 -24.78 -27.99 6.79
N ALA A 364 -23.56 -28.21 6.25
CA ALA A 364 -23.29 -29.33 5.36
C ALA A 364 -23.41 -30.70 6.06
N LEU A 365 -22.96 -30.84 7.31
CA LEU A 365 -23.10 -32.03 8.10
C LEU A 365 -24.57 -32.36 8.43
N GLU A 366 -25.35 -31.34 8.78
CA GLU A 366 -26.76 -31.45 9.18
C GLU A 366 -27.74 -31.47 7.97
N ASP A 367 -27.24 -31.35 6.74
CA ASP A 367 -28.01 -31.29 5.49
C ASP A 367 -29.05 -30.15 5.47
N ARG A 368 -28.67 -29.01 5.98
CA ARG A 368 -29.47 -27.78 5.98
C ARG A 368 -28.90 -26.71 5.06
N PRO A 369 -29.72 -25.80 4.54
CA PRO A 369 -29.19 -24.69 3.75
C PRO A 369 -28.14 -23.89 4.53
N TYR A 370 -27.03 -23.61 3.89
CA TYR A 370 -26.04 -22.67 4.41
C TYR A 370 -26.52 -21.24 4.11
N ALA A 371 -26.61 -20.45 5.18
CA ALA A 371 -26.78 -19.02 5.07
C ALA A 371 -25.48 -18.36 5.56
N PRO A 372 -24.74 -17.68 4.69
CA PRO A 372 -23.55 -16.95 5.12
C PRO A 372 -23.96 -15.90 6.15
N GLU A 373 -23.22 -15.80 7.24
CA GLU A 373 -23.32 -14.60 8.07
C GLU A 373 -22.98 -13.41 7.17
N ALA A 374 -23.74 -12.30 7.31
CA ALA A 374 -23.56 -11.13 6.44
C ALA A 374 -22.08 -10.83 6.32
N PRO A 375 -21.50 -10.83 5.11
CA PRO A 375 -20.10 -10.56 4.95
C PRO A 375 -19.83 -9.24 5.65
N LEU A 376 -18.77 -9.18 6.45
CA LEU A 376 -18.23 -7.91 6.90
C LEU A 376 -18.23 -7.02 5.67
N SER A 377 -19.00 -5.92 5.70
CA SER A 377 -19.24 -5.14 4.48
C SER A 377 -17.89 -4.85 3.81
N PRO A 378 -17.79 -4.78 2.48
CA PRO A 378 -16.54 -4.42 1.80
C PRO A 378 -15.89 -3.17 2.39
N GLN A 379 -16.69 -2.28 2.99
CA GLN A 379 -16.24 -1.10 3.71
C GLN A 379 -15.41 -1.42 4.98
N SER A 380 -15.60 -2.58 5.63
CA SER A 380 -14.78 -2.99 6.78
C SER A 380 -13.34 -3.40 6.39
N PHE A 381 -13.11 -3.68 5.12
CA PHE A 381 -11.78 -4.00 4.56
C PHE A 381 -11.21 -2.89 3.69
N ALA A 382 -11.92 -1.77 3.54
CA ALA A 382 -11.40 -0.63 2.81
C ALA A 382 -10.07 -0.17 3.43
N PRO A 383 -9.04 0.13 2.62
CA PRO A 383 -7.76 0.57 3.17
C PRO A 383 -7.96 1.85 3.97
N LYS A 384 -7.32 1.95 5.14
CA LYS A 384 -7.36 3.14 5.98
C LYS A 384 -6.60 4.26 5.26
N LEU A 385 -7.33 5.17 4.64
CA LEU A 385 -6.80 6.43 4.11
C LEU A 385 -6.93 7.54 5.15
N ALA A 386 -6.16 8.62 4.96
CA ALA A 386 -6.31 9.82 5.80
C ALA A 386 -7.74 10.36 5.69
N GLU A 387 -8.30 10.75 6.82
CA GLU A 387 -9.59 11.45 6.85
C GLU A 387 -9.57 12.68 5.93
N ARG A 388 -10.70 13.00 5.30
CA ARG A 388 -10.80 14.15 4.38
C ARG A 388 -10.31 15.44 5.02
N SER A 389 -10.56 15.63 6.31
CA SER A 389 -10.09 16.80 7.09
C SER A 389 -8.56 16.89 7.15
N ARG A 390 -7.85 15.77 7.14
CA ARG A 390 -6.38 15.69 7.25
C ARG A 390 -5.70 15.39 5.91
N CYS A 391 -6.42 14.87 4.92
CA CYS A 391 -5.86 14.55 3.61
C CYS A 391 -5.28 15.77 2.91
N THR A 392 -4.00 15.72 2.54
CA THR A 392 -3.29 16.81 1.86
C THR A 392 -3.47 16.82 0.34
N GLY A 393 -4.03 15.75 -0.25
CA GLY A 393 -4.15 15.59 -1.70
C GLY A 393 -2.81 15.42 -2.43
N CYS A 394 -1.80 14.84 -1.77
CA CYS A 394 -0.46 14.65 -2.32
C CYS A 394 -0.37 13.52 -3.35
N THR A 395 -1.43 12.76 -3.61
CA THR A 395 -1.56 11.64 -4.57
C THR A 395 -0.68 10.42 -4.34
N ALA A 396 0.15 10.36 -3.29
CA ALA A 396 1.05 9.24 -3.03
C ALA A 396 0.32 7.89 -2.94
N CYS A 397 -0.90 7.85 -2.38
CA CYS A 397 -1.74 6.66 -2.30
C CYS A 397 -2.21 6.17 -3.67
N ALA A 398 -2.65 7.07 -4.56
CA ALA A 398 -3.10 6.75 -5.91
C ALA A 398 -1.92 6.33 -6.80
N ALA A 399 -0.83 7.13 -6.80
CA ALA A 399 0.38 6.81 -7.57
C ALA A 399 1.00 5.46 -7.16
N GLY A 400 0.94 5.13 -5.86
CA GLY A 400 1.52 3.92 -5.30
C GLY A 400 0.64 2.68 -5.38
N CYS A 401 -0.61 2.80 -5.81
CA CYS A 401 -1.49 1.64 -5.96
C CYS A 401 -1.06 0.78 -7.17
N PRO A 402 -0.64 -0.49 -6.98
CA PRO A 402 -0.19 -1.35 -8.07
C PRO A 402 -1.35 -1.87 -8.93
N HIS A 403 -2.59 -1.70 -8.48
CA HIS A 403 -3.82 -2.16 -9.14
C HIS A 403 -4.67 -1.02 -9.68
N ASP A 404 -4.17 0.21 -9.65
CA ASP A 404 -4.91 1.42 -10.06
C ASP A 404 -6.32 1.51 -9.44
N ALA A 405 -6.45 0.97 -8.21
CA ALA A 405 -7.70 0.94 -7.46
C ALA A 405 -8.01 2.25 -6.74
N ILE A 406 -7.19 3.29 -6.90
CA ILE A 406 -7.39 4.58 -6.23
C ILE A 406 -7.34 5.68 -7.28
N THR A 407 -8.43 6.42 -7.37
CA THR A 407 -8.54 7.61 -8.22
C THR A 407 -8.74 8.85 -7.36
N MET A 408 -8.24 9.99 -7.85
CA MET A 408 -8.46 11.28 -7.19
C MET A 408 -9.75 11.90 -7.76
N VAL A 409 -10.76 12.05 -6.91
CA VAL A 409 -12.10 12.51 -7.32
C VAL A 409 -12.40 13.88 -6.71
N ARG A 410 -12.92 14.81 -7.53
CA ARG A 410 -13.30 16.15 -7.13
C ARG A 410 -14.56 16.11 -6.26
N ASP A 411 -14.48 16.67 -5.05
CA ASP A 411 -15.65 16.82 -4.18
C ASP A 411 -16.35 18.18 -4.34
N LYS A 412 -17.44 18.36 -3.62
CA LYS A 412 -18.22 19.61 -3.61
C LYS A 412 -17.48 20.85 -3.07
N THR A 413 -16.32 20.68 -2.48
CA THR A 413 -15.45 21.80 -2.05
C THR A 413 -14.45 22.17 -3.13
N GLY A 414 -14.47 21.49 -4.26
CA GLY A 414 -13.59 21.70 -5.41
C GLY A 414 -12.17 21.16 -5.19
N PHE A 415 -11.94 20.28 -4.19
CA PHE A 415 -10.69 19.57 -3.96
C PHE A 415 -10.79 18.13 -4.39
N ASP A 416 -9.66 17.55 -4.83
CA ASP A 416 -9.58 16.15 -5.18
C ASP A 416 -9.19 15.33 -3.95
N PHE A 417 -9.92 14.20 -3.74
CA PHE A 417 -9.69 13.24 -2.67
C PHE A 417 -9.59 11.82 -3.23
N PRO A 418 -8.80 10.94 -2.61
CA PRO A 418 -8.70 9.56 -3.06
C PRO A 418 -10.00 8.82 -2.80
N GLU A 419 -10.52 8.16 -3.83
CA GLU A 419 -11.60 7.19 -3.76
C GLU A 419 -11.10 5.82 -4.17
N VAL A 420 -11.51 4.79 -3.43
CA VAL A 420 -11.05 3.42 -3.61
C VAL A 420 -12.10 2.63 -4.36
N ASP A 421 -11.73 2.10 -5.51
CA ASP A 421 -12.49 1.09 -6.23
C ASP A 421 -12.28 -0.25 -5.51
N LEU A 422 -13.29 -0.68 -4.75
CA LEU A 422 -13.23 -1.90 -3.93
C LEU A 422 -13.22 -3.18 -4.77
N GLU A 423 -13.65 -3.13 -6.04
CA GLU A 423 -13.57 -4.28 -6.95
C GLU A 423 -12.14 -4.52 -7.43
N LYS A 424 -11.34 -3.46 -7.60
CA LYS A 424 -9.93 -3.54 -7.96
C LYS A 424 -9.00 -3.63 -6.75
N CYS A 425 -9.49 -3.25 -5.57
CA CYS A 425 -8.68 -3.17 -4.38
C CYS A 425 -8.40 -4.57 -3.79
N VAL A 426 -7.12 -4.95 -3.75
CA VAL A 426 -6.67 -6.22 -3.15
C VAL A 426 -6.31 -6.08 -1.66
N HIS A 427 -6.69 -5.00 -1.02
CA HIS A 427 -6.48 -4.72 0.41
C HIS A 427 -5.02 -4.84 0.91
N CYS A 428 -4.04 -4.58 0.06
CA CYS A 428 -2.60 -4.72 0.40
C CYS A 428 -2.08 -3.66 1.40
N GLY A 429 -2.87 -2.66 1.76
CA GLY A 429 -2.51 -1.59 2.70
C GLY A 429 -1.38 -0.65 2.25
N ARG A 430 -0.87 -0.79 1.02
CA ARG A 430 0.25 0.03 0.52
C ARG A 430 -0.08 1.53 0.56
N CYS A 431 -1.30 1.91 0.16
CA CYS A 431 -1.75 3.30 0.18
C CYS A 431 -1.77 3.90 1.59
N THR A 432 -2.08 3.11 2.64
CA THR A 432 -2.01 3.51 4.04
C THR A 432 -0.56 3.80 4.46
N ARG A 433 0.38 2.92 4.09
CA ARG A 433 1.81 3.09 4.39
C ARG A 433 2.44 4.27 3.65
N LEU A 434 2.03 4.52 2.42
CA LEU A 434 2.53 5.64 1.62
C LEU A 434 1.93 7.00 2.02
N CYS A 435 0.88 7.01 2.85
CA CYS A 435 0.22 8.25 3.23
C CYS A 435 1.05 9.03 4.25
N PRO A 436 1.60 10.21 3.90
CA PRO A 436 2.46 10.96 4.81
C PRO A 436 1.72 11.50 6.04
N VAL A 437 0.39 11.54 5.99
CA VAL A 437 -0.47 12.01 7.10
C VAL A 437 -0.70 10.94 8.15
N LEU A 438 -0.63 9.66 7.76
CA LEU A 438 -0.83 8.51 8.64
C LEU A 438 0.47 8.00 9.26
N GLN A 439 1.62 8.54 8.84
CA GLN A 439 2.92 8.17 9.35
C GLN A 439 3.48 9.27 10.24
N GLU A 440 4.09 8.89 11.34
CA GLU A 440 4.81 9.84 12.18
C GLU A 440 6.05 10.37 11.46
N ARG A 441 6.30 11.65 11.61
CA ARG A 441 7.54 12.28 11.16
C ARG A 441 8.52 12.30 12.32
N GLY A 442 9.66 11.65 12.14
CA GLY A 442 10.76 11.72 13.11
C GLY A 442 11.20 13.18 13.38
N PRO A 443 11.94 13.41 14.46
CA PRO A 443 12.50 14.73 14.76
C PRO A 443 13.42 15.18 13.61
N ALA A 444 13.60 16.49 13.45
CA ALA A 444 14.57 17.04 12.51
C ALA A 444 15.99 16.58 12.88
N ALA A 445 16.69 15.97 11.95
CA ALA A 445 18.08 15.57 12.15
C ALA A 445 19.01 16.78 12.32
N HIS A 446 18.68 17.90 11.65
CA HIS A 446 19.44 19.15 11.68
C HIS A 446 18.51 20.35 11.59
N LEU A 447 18.90 21.46 12.19
CA LEU A 447 18.29 22.75 11.92
C LEU A 447 18.75 23.26 10.55
N PRO A 448 17.87 23.83 9.72
CA PRO A 448 18.25 24.37 8.42
C PRO A 448 19.15 25.59 8.54
N ALA A 449 20.09 25.74 7.61
CA ALA A 449 20.79 27.00 7.42
C ALA A 449 19.92 27.94 6.58
N ALA A 450 19.81 29.22 6.99
CA ALA A 450 19.00 30.21 6.29
C ALA A 450 19.85 31.25 5.59
N PHE A 451 19.42 31.64 4.39
CA PHE A 451 20.11 32.63 3.54
C PHE A 451 19.12 33.62 2.93
N ALA A 452 19.54 34.88 2.83
CA ALA A 452 19.00 35.85 1.91
C ALA A 452 19.60 35.55 0.52
N ALA A 453 18.75 35.26 -0.48
CA ALA A 453 19.23 34.79 -1.78
C ALA A 453 18.57 35.50 -2.96
N TRP A 454 19.34 35.82 -4.00
CA TRP A 454 18.82 36.36 -5.26
C TRP A 454 19.64 35.90 -6.47
N ASN A 455 18.95 35.73 -7.60
CA ASN A 455 19.59 35.32 -8.85
C ASN A 455 20.54 36.40 -9.36
N ARG A 456 21.62 35.99 -10.03
CA ARG A 456 22.59 36.90 -10.66
C ARG A 456 22.04 37.58 -11.90
N ASP A 457 21.06 36.96 -12.55
CA ASP A 457 20.36 37.50 -13.72
C ASP A 457 19.15 38.33 -13.28
N ASP A 458 19.19 39.64 -13.56
CA ASP A 458 18.12 40.59 -13.22
C ASP A 458 16.82 40.33 -14.03
N ALA A 459 16.89 39.78 -15.24
CA ALA A 459 15.72 39.39 -16.02
C ALA A 459 14.98 38.24 -15.34
N VAL A 460 15.71 37.23 -14.86
CA VAL A 460 15.18 36.12 -14.07
C VAL A 460 14.54 36.63 -12.76
N ARG A 461 15.18 37.53 -12.08
CA ARG A 461 14.64 38.14 -10.84
C ARG A 461 13.34 38.90 -11.09
N LYS A 462 13.32 39.74 -12.14
CA LYS A 462 12.13 40.50 -12.52
C LYS A 462 10.93 39.58 -12.82
N ASP A 463 11.18 38.49 -13.50
CA ASP A 463 10.14 37.51 -13.89
C ASP A 463 9.76 36.54 -12.77
N SER A 464 10.52 36.49 -11.68
CA SER A 464 10.26 35.63 -10.51
C SER A 464 9.39 36.33 -9.49
N THR A 465 8.67 35.57 -8.64
CA THR A 465 7.89 36.12 -7.52
C THR A 465 8.75 36.82 -6.46
N SER A 466 9.92 36.24 -6.16
CA SER A 466 10.86 36.76 -5.14
C SER A 466 12.26 36.99 -5.77
N GLY A 467 13.33 36.57 -5.11
CA GLY A 467 14.71 36.72 -5.61
C GLY A 467 15.12 35.83 -6.79
N GLY A 468 14.32 34.86 -7.20
CA GLY A 468 14.62 33.99 -8.34
C GLY A 468 15.50 32.78 -8.02
N ALA A 469 15.60 32.36 -6.74
CA ALA A 469 16.42 31.23 -6.31
C ALA A 469 16.01 29.89 -6.94
N PHE A 470 14.68 29.68 -7.16
CA PHE A 470 14.18 28.46 -7.86
C PHE A 470 14.88 28.26 -9.21
N THR A 471 15.02 29.31 -10.00
CA THR A 471 15.61 29.20 -11.35
C THR A 471 17.06 28.75 -11.30
N ALA A 472 17.85 29.21 -10.34
CA ALA A 472 19.25 28.77 -10.21
C ALA A 472 19.39 27.30 -9.83
N ILE A 473 18.49 26.78 -8.96
CA ILE A 473 18.45 25.35 -8.63
C ILE A 473 18.01 24.53 -9.86
N ALA A 474 17.01 25.01 -10.58
CA ALA A 474 16.49 24.35 -11.78
C ALA A 474 17.53 24.32 -12.91
N GLU A 475 18.24 25.41 -13.15
CA GLU A 475 19.31 25.49 -14.16
C GLU A 475 20.46 24.55 -13.86
N TYR A 476 20.85 24.42 -12.59
CA TYR A 476 21.89 23.47 -12.19
C TYR A 476 21.52 22.04 -12.59
N VAL A 477 20.29 21.61 -12.31
CA VAL A 477 19.82 20.25 -12.65
C VAL A 477 19.73 20.07 -14.17
N LEU A 478 19.23 21.07 -14.92
CA LEU A 478 19.15 21.01 -16.39
C LEU A 478 20.55 21.00 -17.03
N GLU A 479 21.53 21.75 -16.50
CA GLU A 479 22.92 21.73 -16.97
C GLU A 479 23.56 20.35 -16.78
N GLY A 480 23.17 19.61 -15.75
CA GLY A 480 23.51 18.20 -15.53
C GLY A 480 22.73 17.19 -16.39
N GLY A 481 21.98 17.65 -17.41
CA GLY A 481 21.16 16.78 -18.26
C GLY A 481 19.89 16.27 -17.60
N GLY A 482 19.48 16.84 -16.48
CA GLY A 482 18.33 16.45 -15.69
C GLY A 482 16.97 16.94 -16.22
N VAL A 483 15.93 16.71 -15.43
CA VAL A 483 14.53 17.14 -15.69
C VAL A 483 14.01 17.88 -14.47
N VAL A 484 13.28 18.97 -14.69
CA VAL A 484 12.69 19.78 -13.62
C VAL A 484 11.17 19.60 -13.62
N TYR A 485 10.60 19.12 -12.52
CA TYR A 485 9.16 19.04 -12.32
C TYR A 485 8.68 20.19 -11.43
N GLY A 486 7.70 20.94 -11.91
CA GLY A 486 7.12 22.07 -11.17
C GLY A 486 5.72 22.42 -11.64
N ALA A 487 5.02 23.22 -10.85
CA ALA A 487 3.65 23.62 -11.13
C ALA A 487 3.57 24.65 -12.28
N ALA A 488 2.74 24.36 -13.27
CA ALA A 488 2.44 25.26 -14.41
C ALA A 488 0.94 25.32 -14.66
N MET A 489 0.48 26.51 -15.09
CA MET A 489 -0.89 26.71 -15.54
C MET A 489 -1.01 26.27 -17.01
N ASP A 490 -2.03 25.51 -17.33
CA ASP A 490 -2.34 25.16 -18.72
C ASP A 490 -3.25 26.21 -19.39
N GLY A 491 -3.56 25.99 -20.68
CA GLY A 491 -4.41 26.91 -21.45
C GLY A 491 -5.89 26.95 -21.01
N HIS A 492 -6.30 26.08 -20.08
CA HIS A 492 -7.64 26.01 -19.48
C HIS A 492 -7.65 26.47 -18.03
N GLN A 493 -6.57 27.09 -17.56
CA GLN A 493 -6.37 27.56 -16.19
C GLN A 493 -6.33 26.44 -15.14
N HIS A 494 -6.05 25.18 -15.54
CA HIS A 494 -5.76 24.11 -14.60
C HIS A 494 -4.29 24.16 -14.18
N LEU A 495 -4.04 24.07 -12.89
CA LEU A 495 -2.69 23.99 -12.35
C LEU A 495 -2.25 22.54 -12.19
N ARG A 496 -1.19 22.16 -12.89
CA ARG A 496 -0.63 20.81 -12.81
C ARG A 496 0.89 20.83 -12.78
N HIS A 497 1.51 19.78 -12.24
CA HIS A 497 2.94 19.60 -12.38
C HIS A 497 3.28 19.08 -13.77
N ILE A 498 4.30 19.70 -14.38
CA ILE A 498 4.79 19.29 -15.69
C ILE A 498 6.32 19.13 -15.67
N PRO A 499 6.90 18.26 -16.54
CA PRO A 499 8.33 18.21 -16.78
C PRO A 499 8.79 19.41 -17.61
N CYS A 500 10.01 19.87 -17.30
CA CYS A 500 10.75 20.86 -18.07
C CYS A 500 12.13 20.32 -18.40
N PHE A 501 12.50 20.32 -19.66
CA PHE A 501 13.74 19.74 -20.17
C PHE A 501 14.78 20.77 -20.61
N ARG A 502 14.38 22.05 -20.76
CA ARG A 502 15.21 23.12 -21.29
C ARG A 502 15.06 24.40 -20.46
N LYS A 503 16.14 25.18 -20.38
CA LYS A 503 16.17 26.46 -19.63
C LYS A 503 15.16 27.47 -20.18
N GLU A 504 14.96 27.48 -21.50
CA GLU A 504 14.05 28.39 -22.19
C GLU A 504 12.59 28.22 -21.76
N ASP A 505 12.24 27.01 -21.29
CA ASP A 505 10.88 26.66 -20.88
C ASP A 505 10.63 26.88 -19.37
N LEU A 506 11.66 27.23 -18.58
CA LEU A 506 11.56 27.41 -17.12
C LEU A 506 10.58 28.53 -16.72
N TRP A 507 10.33 29.48 -17.60
CA TRP A 507 9.37 30.57 -17.34
C TRP A 507 7.97 30.04 -17.00
N ARG A 508 7.58 28.88 -17.50
CA ARG A 508 6.30 28.22 -17.21
C ARG A 508 6.18 27.80 -15.73
N LEU A 509 7.30 27.45 -15.11
CA LEU A 509 7.37 27.00 -13.71
C LEU A 509 7.60 28.17 -12.75
N ARG A 510 8.10 29.32 -13.24
CA ARG A 510 8.36 30.50 -12.42
C ARG A 510 7.06 31.11 -11.87
N GLY A 511 7.18 31.78 -10.75
CA GLY A 511 6.09 32.53 -10.12
C GLY A 511 5.20 31.68 -9.21
N ALA A 512 4.72 32.29 -8.13
CA ALA A 512 3.76 31.66 -7.21
C ALA A 512 2.41 31.46 -7.90
N LYS A 513 1.81 30.29 -7.71
CA LYS A 513 0.45 29.97 -8.16
C LYS A 513 -0.36 29.57 -6.94
N TYR A 514 -1.41 30.35 -6.64
CA TYR A 514 -2.24 30.17 -5.45
C TYR A 514 -3.44 29.26 -5.73
N VAL A 515 -3.13 28.02 -6.13
CA VAL A 515 -4.07 26.92 -6.41
C VAL A 515 -3.36 25.63 -6.06
N GLN A 516 -4.07 24.60 -5.61
CA GLN A 516 -3.50 23.26 -5.48
C GLN A 516 -3.21 22.69 -6.88
N SER A 517 -1.98 22.23 -7.09
CA SER A 517 -1.61 21.60 -8.37
C SER A 517 -1.97 20.10 -8.40
N ASP A 518 -2.40 19.67 -9.57
CA ASP A 518 -2.58 18.27 -9.88
C ASP A 518 -1.23 17.57 -10.09
N LEU A 519 -1.12 16.34 -9.56
CA LEU A 519 0.06 15.49 -9.62
C LEU A 519 -0.21 14.15 -10.33
N ASP A 520 -1.35 14.02 -11.01
CA ASP A 520 -1.71 12.74 -11.63
C ASP A 520 -0.60 12.25 -12.58
N GLY A 521 -0.16 11.00 -12.37
CA GLY A 521 0.91 10.35 -13.12
C GLY A 521 2.33 10.83 -12.78
N VAL A 522 2.52 12.01 -12.19
CA VAL A 522 3.84 12.68 -12.03
C VAL A 522 4.81 11.85 -11.19
N PHE A 523 4.38 11.27 -10.09
CA PHE A 523 5.28 10.50 -9.24
C PHE A 523 5.79 9.22 -9.93
N ARG A 524 4.95 8.58 -10.72
CA ARG A 524 5.33 7.39 -11.51
C ARG A 524 6.32 7.79 -12.61
N GLU A 525 6.09 8.91 -13.29
CA GLU A 525 7.01 9.45 -14.30
C GLU A 525 8.38 9.80 -13.70
N ILE A 526 8.41 10.50 -12.55
CA ILE A 526 9.66 10.81 -11.84
C ILE A 526 10.44 9.54 -11.50
N ARG A 527 9.79 8.48 -11.01
CA ARG A 527 10.45 7.21 -10.71
C ARG A 527 11.11 6.59 -11.94
N GLU A 528 10.49 6.69 -13.09
CA GLU A 528 11.07 6.18 -14.34
C GLU A 528 12.24 7.05 -14.82
N VAL A 529 12.11 8.38 -14.76
CA VAL A 529 13.18 9.31 -15.15
C VAL A 529 14.40 9.20 -14.26
N LEU A 530 14.23 8.98 -12.96
CA LEU A 530 15.33 8.80 -12.00
C LEU A 530 16.23 7.59 -12.32
N LYS A 531 15.79 6.63 -13.11
CA LYS A 531 16.64 5.50 -13.54
C LYS A 531 17.80 5.93 -14.44
N THR A 532 17.69 7.07 -15.11
CA THR A 532 18.64 7.49 -16.14
C THR A 532 19.10 8.94 -16.04
N ARG A 533 18.38 9.79 -15.31
CA ARG A 533 18.62 11.25 -15.29
C ARG A 533 18.42 11.84 -13.90
N PRO A 534 19.17 12.93 -13.56
CA PRO A 534 18.86 13.73 -12.38
C PRO A 534 17.48 14.39 -12.48
N VAL A 535 16.82 14.54 -11.36
CA VAL A 535 15.49 15.19 -11.27
C VAL A 535 15.51 16.28 -10.21
N LEU A 536 14.90 17.44 -10.52
CA LEU A 536 14.43 18.39 -9.53
C LEU A 536 12.91 18.29 -9.43
N PHE A 537 12.39 18.06 -8.23
CA PHE A 537 10.97 18.20 -7.94
C PHE A 537 10.71 19.40 -7.02
N SER A 538 9.91 20.36 -7.50
CA SER A 538 9.52 21.54 -6.71
C SER A 538 8.02 21.52 -6.45
N GLY A 539 7.61 21.43 -5.18
CA GLY A 539 6.22 21.36 -4.77
C GLY A 539 5.96 21.91 -3.36
N THR A 540 4.74 21.76 -2.88
CA THR A 540 4.44 22.03 -1.46
C THR A 540 5.11 20.97 -0.57
N PRO A 541 5.36 21.25 0.73
CA PRO A 541 6.01 20.28 1.60
C PRO A 541 5.32 18.91 1.66
N CYS A 542 3.98 18.90 1.69
CA CYS A 542 3.20 17.65 1.68
C CYS A 542 3.34 16.87 0.36
N GLN A 543 3.57 17.54 -0.78
CA GLN A 543 3.83 16.91 -2.07
C GLN A 543 5.24 16.31 -2.12
N VAL A 544 6.24 17.02 -1.58
CA VAL A 544 7.62 16.52 -1.48
C VAL A 544 7.69 15.30 -0.56
N ASP A 545 7.06 15.33 0.60
CA ASP A 545 7.00 14.17 1.50
C ASP A 545 6.23 12.99 0.86
N GLY A 546 5.13 13.28 0.16
CA GLY A 546 4.40 12.29 -0.64
C GLY A 546 5.24 11.61 -1.70
N LEU A 547 6.11 12.37 -2.40
CA LEU A 547 7.04 11.81 -3.37
C LEU A 547 8.06 10.87 -2.72
N TYR A 548 8.69 11.28 -1.60
CA TYR A 548 9.63 10.42 -0.89
C TYR A 548 8.98 9.16 -0.34
N ARG A 549 7.74 9.26 0.19
CA ARG A 549 6.98 8.08 0.62
C ARG A 549 6.66 7.14 -0.55
N PHE A 550 6.29 7.69 -1.70
CA PHE A 550 6.05 6.90 -2.91
C PHE A 550 7.31 6.18 -3.40
N LEU A 551 8.47 6.86 -3.38
CA LEU A 551 9.76 6.28 -3.80
C LEU A 551 10.30 5.26 -2.77
N GLY A 552 9.94 5.41 -1.48
CA GLY A 552 10.45 4.58 -0.38
C GLY A 552 11.91 4.89 0.01
N CYS A 553 12.54 5.86 -0.64
CA CYS A 553 13.94 6.27 -0.37
C CYS A 553 14.17 7.73 -0.80
N ARG A 554 15.38 8.23 -0.54
CA ARG A 554 15.87 9.51 -1.06
C ARG A 554 16.99 9.23 -2.09
N PRO A 555 16.67 9.13 -3.39
CA PRO A 555 17.69 8.88 -4.42
C PRO A 555 18.71 10.01 -4.49
N GLU A 556 19.99 9.69 -4.67
CA GLU A 556 21.07 10.68 -4.76
C GLU A 556 20.93 11.63 -5.96
N ASN A 557 20.30 11.18 -7.04
CA ASN A 557 20.01 11.98 -8.23
C ASN A 557 18.64 12.70 -8.19
N LEU A 558 17.97 12.72 -7.02
CA LEU A 558 16.76 13.52 -6.79
C LEU A 558 17.07 14.72 -5.91
N THR A 559 16.91 15.91 -6.46
CA THR A 559 16.90 17.17 -5.71
C THR A 559 15.45 17.60 -5.45
N THR A 560 15.16 18.05 -4.25
CA THR A 560 13.80 18.50 -3.90
C THR A 560 13.80 19.93 -3.37
N CYS A 561 12.77 20.67 -3.77
CA CYS A 561 12.58 22.05 -3.32
C CYS A 561 11.15 22.24 -2.82
N ASP A 562 10.97 22.40 -1.52
CA ASP A 562 9.66 22.75 -0.97
C ASP A 562 9.51 24.27 -0.75
N LEU A 563 8.32 24.68 -0.36
CA LEU A 563 7.94 26.09 -0.24
C LEU A 563 7.55 26.44 1.20
N VAL A 564 7.76 27.70 1.61
CA VAL A 564 7.07 28.28 2.75
C VAL A 564 5.59 28.44 2.35
N CYS A 565 4.78 27.43 2.65
CA CYS A 565 3.44 27.30 2.14
C CYS A 565 2.40 27.96 3.06
N HIS A 566 1.58 28.85 2.49
CA HIS A 566 0.48 29.51 3.21
C HIS A 566 -0.74 28.58 3.39
N GLY A 567 -0.84 27.52 2.56
CA GLY A 567 -1.97 26.65 2.34
C GLY A 567 -2.39 26.69 0.87
N VAL A 568 -3.04 25.62 0.40
CA VAL A 568 -3.43 25.51 -1.01
C VAL A 568 -4.90 25.83 -1.19
N PRO A 569 -5.25 26.78 -2.06
CA PRO A 569 -6.61 27.06 -2.49
C PRO A 569 -7.24 25.92 -3.29
N SER A 570 -8.59 25.84 -3.24
CA SER A 570 -9.37 24.90 -4.01
C SER A 570 -9.21 25.13 -5.51
N PRO A 571 -8.86 24.07 -6.28
CA PRO A 571 -8.82 24.15 -7.73
C PRO A 571 -10.17 24.51 -8.34
N GLY A 572 -11.27 23.92 -7.86
CA GLY A 572 -12.61 24.22 -8.37
C GLY A 572 -13.00 25.68 -8.15
N VAL A 573 -12.70 26.26 -6.96
CA VAL A 573 -12.96 27.70 -6.71
C VAL A 573 -12.13 28.60 -7.64
N TRP A 574 -10.89 28.20 -7.96
CA TRP A 574 -10.07 28.94 -8.90
C TRP A 574 -10.62 28.84 -10.34
N GLU A 575 -11.02 27.67 -10.78
CA GLU A 575 -11.60 27.44 -12.11
C GLU A 575 -12.88 28.26 -12.30
N ASP A 576 -13.73 28.34 -11.25
CA ASP A 576 -14.93 29.19 -11.27
C ASP A 576 -14.59 30.70 -11.29
N GLU A 577 -13.58 31.15 -10.54
CA GLU A 577 -13.13 32.55 -10.59
C GLU A 577 -12.54 32.88 -11.96
N ALA A 578 -11.78 31.97 -12.57
CA ALA A 578 -11.24 32.14 -13.92
C ALA A 578 -12.38 32.29 -14.95
N ARG A 579 -13.39 31.41 -14.92
CA ARG A 579 -14.60 31.50 -15.76
C ARG A 579 -15.36 32.81 -15.54
N PHE A 580 -15.50 33.24 -14.28
CA PHE A 580 -16.13 34.52 -13.96
C PHE A 580 -15.35 35.71 -14.54
N ILE A 581 -14.01 35.70 -14.49
CA ILE A 581 -13.16 36.75 -15.08
C ILE A 581 -13.35 36.77 -16.60
N GLU A 582 -13.30 35.61 -17.26
CA GLU A 582 -13.50 35.47 -18.71
C GLU A 582 -14.88 35.96 -19.16
N GLY A 583 -15.95 35.55 -18.44
CA GLY A 583 -17.32 35.95 -18.72
C GLY A 583 -17.54 37.46 -18.61
N ASN A 584 -17.00 38.10 -17.55
CA ASN A 584 -17.09 39.53 -17.39
C ASN A 584 -16.32 40.30 -18.45
N LYS A 585 -15.22 39.79 -18.95
CA LYS A 585 -14.40 40.45 -19.95
C LYS A 585 -14.77 40.06 -21.38
N ARG A 586 -15.53 38.95 -21.52
CA ARG A 586 -15.84 38.34 -22.84
C ARG A 586 -14.57 38.01 -23.64
N ARG A 587 -13.52 37.56 -22.92
CA ARG A 587 -12.19 37.26 -23.42
C ARG A 587 -11.64 36.04 -22.66
N ARG A 588 -10.87 35.23 -23.37
CA ARG A 588 -10.25 34.02 -22.77
C ARG A 588 -8.95 34.39 -22.05
N LEU A 589 -8.75 33.82 -20.86
CA LEU A 589 -7.49 33.94 -20.14
C LEU A 589 -6.43 33.04 -20.78
N THR A 590 -5.29 33.61 -21.12
CA THR A 590 -4.14 32.90 -21.65
C THR A 590 -3.02 32.71 -20.61
N ASN A 591 -2.91 33.67 -19.66
CA ASN A 591 -1.95 33.56 -18.58
C ASN A 591 -2.43 34.33 -17.34
N VAL A 592 -2.03 33.85 -16.16
CA VAL A 592 -2.29 34.52 -14.90
C VAL A 592 -1.02 34.58 -14.07
N ARG A 593 -0.68 35.77 -13.58
CA ARG A 593 0.40 35.97 -12.61
C ARG A 593 -0.20 36.45 -11.30
N PHE A 594 -0.21 35.55 -10.28
CA PHE A 594 -0.76 35.89 -8.96
C PHE A 594 0.06 36.96 -8.23
N ARG A 595 1.36 37.05 -8.54
CA ARG A 595 2.29 38.01 -7.92
C ARG A 595 3.25 38.59 -8.96
N ASN A 596 2.74 39.50 -9.77
CA ASN A 596 3.55 40.25 -10.73
C ASN A 596 4.14 41.49 -10.03
N LYS A 597 5.42 41.79 -10.24
CA LYS A 597 6.15 42.91 -9.59
C LYS A 597 5.99 44.24 -10.30
N VAL A 598 4.82 44.56 -10.80
CA VAL A 598 4.56 45.85 -11.53
C VAL A 598 4.98 47.06 -10.71
N GLU A 599 4.69 47.08 -9.41
CA GLU A 599 5.06 48.14 -8.48
C GLU A 599 6.10 47.65 -7.44
N GLY A 600 6.98 46.73 -7.85
CA GLY A 600 7.99 46.12 -6.99
C GLY A 600 7.51 44.92 -6.18
N TRP A 601 8.44 44.28 -5.48
CA TRP A 601 8.21 43.01 -4.78
C TRP A 601 7.17 43.10 -3.65
N LYS A 602 7.20 44.16 -2.84
CA LYS A 602 6.32 44.31 -1.68
C LYS A 602 4.87 44.64 -2.07
N ASN A 603 4.65 45.21 -3.25
CA ASN A 603 3.32 45.58 -3.75
C ASN A 603 2.96 44.74 -4.99
N SER A 604 2.95 43.42 -4.83
CA SER A 604 2.70 42.48 -5.94
C SER A 604 1.27 42.56 -6.47
N HIS A 605 1.14 42.52 -7.78
CA HIS A 605 -0.13 42.57 -8.51
C HIS A 605 -0.61 41.17 -8.95
N PHE A 606 -1.90 40.99 -8.90
CA PHE A 606 -2.58 39.98 -9.69
C PHE A 606 -2.73 40.52 -11.12
N THR A 607 -2.19 39.79 -12.11
CA THR A 607 -2.25 40.15 -13.53
C THR A 607 -2.89 39.03 -14.32
N ALA A 608 -3.98 39.33 -15.02
CA ALA A 608 -4.68 38.46 -15.95
C ALA A 608 -4.35 38.91 -17.37
N VAL A 609 -3.89 37.99 -18.23
CA VAL A 609 -3.55 38.23 -19.64
C VAL A 609 -4.56 37.48 -20.49
N TYR A 610 -5.09 38.17 -21.52
CA TYR A 610 -6.15 37.66 -22.40
C TYR A 610 -5.62 37.27 -23.79
N ASP A 611 -6.45 36.57 -24.55
CA ASP A 611 -6.14 36.05 -25.90
C ASP A 611 -5.94 37.14 -26.97
N ASP A 612 -6.44 38.35 -26.70
CA ASP A 612 -6.21 39.54 -27.54
C ASP A 612 -4.92 40.30 -27.20
N GLY A 613 -4.10 39.77 -26.31
CA GLY A 613 -2.85 40.37 -25.84
C GLY A 613 -3.02 41.47 -24.79
N THR A 614 -4.24 41.82 -24.41
CA THR A 614 -4.47 42.79 -23.33
C THR A 614 -4.27 42.18 -21.97
N ALA A 615 -4.05 43.00 -20.94
CA ALA A 615 -3.88 42.56 -19.58
C ALA A 615 -4.56 43.49 -18.57
N ASP A 616 -5.19 42.90 -17.56
CA ASP A 616 -5.65 43.60 -16.37
C ASP A 616 -4.69 43.34 -15.21
N SER A 617 -4.32 44.38 -14.48
CA SER A 617 -3.43 44.29 -13.36
C SER A 617 -3.94 45.09 -12.18
N ALA A 618 -3.96 44.50 -10.98
CA ALA A 618 -4.34 45.13 -9.75
C ALA A 618 -3.55 44.59 -8.56
N PRO A 619 -3.30 45.40 -7.50
CA PRO A 619 -2.69 44.84 -6.31
C PRO A 619 -3.44 43.60 -5.82
N LEU A 620 -2.73 42.52 -5.50
CA LEU A 620 -3.31 41.18 -5.21
C LEU A 620 -4.47 41.29 -4.20
N PHE A 621 -4.24 41.97 -3.07
CA PHE A 621 -5.25 42.09 -2.01
C PHE A 621 -6.32 43.18 -2.28
N ALA A 622 -6.25 43.87 -3.41
CA ALA A 622 -7.34 44.67 -3.92
C ALA A 622 -8.32 43.85 -4.78
N THR A 623 -7.97 42.64 -5.16
CA THR A 623 -8.88 41.70 -5.84
C THR A 623 -9.72 40.90 -4.85
N GLY A 624 -10.92 40.47 -5.24
CA GLY A 624 -11.80 39.62 -4.42
C GLY A 624 -11.11 38.27 -4.08
N PHE A 625 -10.54 37.61 -5.07
CA PHE A 625 -9.80 36.35 -4.90
C PHE A 625 -8.60 36.49 -3.93
N GLY A 626 -7.75 37.49 -4.14
CA GLY A 626 -6.57 37.71 -3.31
C GLY A 626 -6.91 37.99 -1.85
N ARG A 627 -8.00 38.71 -1.58
CA ARG A 627 -8.48 38.96 -0.19
C ARG A 627 -9.01 37.67 0.45
N ALA A 628 -9.82 36.91 -0.27
CA ALA A 628 -10.38 35.67 0.22
C ALA A 628 -9.26 34.63 0.49
N PHE A 629 -8.24 34.55 -0.39
CA PHE A 629 -7.01 33.81 -0.16
C PHE A 629 -6.26 34.25 1.10
N GLY A 630 -6.02 35.58 1.26
CA GLY A 630 -5.31 36.13 2.41
C GLY A 630 -6.01 35.83 3.74
N ARG A 631 -7.34 35.71 3.74
CA ARG A 631 -8.17 35.32 4.90
C ARG A 631 -8.21 33.78 5.11
N ALA A 632 -7.61 32.99 4.25
CA ALA A 632 -7.68 31.53 4.28
C ALA A 632 -9.11 30.96 4.12
N LEU A 633 -9.96 31.63 3.30
CA LEU A 633 -11.38 31.32 3.16
C LEU A 633 -11.61 29.94 2.48
N PHE A 634 -10.88 29.67 1.39
CA PHE A 634 -11.04 28.48 0.56
C PHE A 634 -9.78 27.60 0.47
N LEU A 635 -8.98 27.58 1.54
CA LEU A 635 -7.84 26.67 1.65
C LEU A 635 -8.32 25.25 1.98
N ARG A 636 -7.49 24.25 1.59
CA ARG A 636 -7.72 22.86 1.97
C ARG A 636 -7.80 22.71 3.49
N GLN A 637 -8.70 21.86 3.98
CA GLN A 637 -8.92 21.71 5.43
C GLN A 637 -7.65 21.34 6.19
N SER A 638 -6.88 20.42 5.66
CA SER A 638 -5.61 19.98 6.26
C SER A 638 -4.54 21.09 6.38
N CYS A 639 -4.67 22.20 5.65
CA CYS A 639 -3.76 23.34 5.78
C CYS A 639 -3.89 24.09 7.10
N HIS A 640 -5.03 23.94 7.79
CA HIS A 640 -5.29 24.61 9.07
C HIS A 640 -4.71 23.86 10.27
N ASP A 641 -4.30 22.59 10.06
CA ASP A 641 -3.58 21.75 11.03
C ASP A 641 -2.38 21.07 10.35
N CYS A 642 -1.56 21.88 9.67
CA CYS A 642 -0.52 21.39 8.77
C CYS A 642 0.73 20.96 9.55
N GLN A 643 1.08 19.67 9.48
CA GLN A 643 2.26 19.10 10.13
C GLN A 643 3.61 19.60 9.56
N TYR A 644 3.60 20.35 8.46
CA TYR A 644 4.80 20.88 7.80
C TYR A 644 5.11 22.35 8.17
N THR A 645 4.35 22.94 9.06
CA THR A 645 4.59 24.31 9.51
C THR A 645 5.58 24.36 10.69
N ASN A 646 6.78 23.91 10.42
CA ASN A 646 7.93 23.88 11.33
C ASN A 646 9.23 23.88 10.53
N LEU A 647 10.39 23.81 11.21
CA LEU A 647 11.71 23.75 10.59
C LEU A 647 12.16 22.33 10.18
N ASN A 648 11.39 21.28 10.50
CA ASN A 648 11.62 19.93 10.00
C ASN A 648 11.08 19.82 8.56
N ARG A 649 11.85 20.31 7.60
CA ARG A 649 11.43 20.43 6.20
C ARG A 649 11.71 19.12 5.43
N PRO A 650 10.79 18.65 4.55
CA PRO A 650 11.01 17.44 3.77
C PRO A 650 11.97 17.62 2.59
N GLY A 651 12.02 18.82 1.98
CA GLY A 651 12.86 19.09 0.81
C GLY A 651 14.33 19.35 1.15
N ASP A 652 15.23 19.23 0.17
CA ASP A 652 16.63 19.62 0.31
C ASP A 652 16.76 21.13 0.48
N PHE A 653 15.91 21.87 -0.22
CA PHE A 653 15.76 23.31 -0.11
C PHE A 653 14.34 23.68 0.26
N THR A 654 14.19 24.79 1.02
CA THR A 654 12.89 25.46 1.18
C THR A 654 12.99 26.89 0.65
N LEU A 655 12.05 27.25 -0.20
CA LEU A 655 11.97 28.60 -0.76
C LEU A 655 10.79 29.39 -0.19
N GLY A 656 11.06 30.66 0.07
CA GLY A 656 10.05 31.65 0.48
C GLY A 656 10.43 33.07 0.07
N ASP A 657 9.58 34.02 0.44
CA ASP A 657 9.96 35.42 0.43
C ASP A 657 10.68 35.77 1.75
N LEU A 658 11.73 36.55 1.70
CA LEU A 658 12.41 36.99 2.93
C LEU A 658 11.68 38.21 3.53
N TRP A 659 10.54 37.97 4.18
CA TRP A 659 9.79 39.01 4.87
C TRP A 659 10.49 39.47 6.15
N GLY A 660 10.18 40.70 6.60
CA GLY A 660 10.71 41.27 7.84
C GLY A 660 12.09 41.91 7.70
N LEU A 661 12.55 42.15 6.46
CA LEU A 661 13.74 42.95 6.21
C LEU A 661 13.56 44.40 6.70
N ARG A 662 14.58 44.92 7.39
CA ARG A 662 14.68 46.35 7.71
C ARG A 662 14.96 47.17 6.44
N PRO A 663 14.65 48.47 6.43
CA PRO A 663 14.91 49.31 5.26
C PRO A 663 16.36 49.43 4.84
N ASP A 664 17.28 49.30 5.80
CA ASP A 664 18.73 49.36 5.61
C ASP A 664 19.35 48.01 5.14
N GLU A 665 18.60 46.91 5.23
CA GLU A 665 19.07 45.61 4.82
C GLU A 665 18.78 45.36 3.33
N PHE A 666 19.81 45.10 2.55
CA PHE A 666 19.71 44.84 1.09
C PHE A 666 18.88 45.94 0.33
N PRO A 667 19.13 47.25 0.53
CA PRO A 667 18.25 48.30 0.04
C PRO A 667 18.05 48.25 -1.49
N GLU A 668 19.08 47.99 -2.24
CA GLU A 668 19.03 47.81 -3.70
C GLU A 668 18.28 46.56 -4.11
N GLN A 669 18.28 45.53 -3.27
CA GLN A 669 17.69 44.22 -3.58
C GLN A 669 16.21 44.16 -3.21
N GLN A 670 15.75 44.94 -2.23
CA GLN A 670 14.37 44.89 -1.74
C GLN A 670 13.33 45.23 -2.81
N HIS A 671 13.64 46.13 -3.75
CA HIS A 671 12.70 46.47 -4.82
C HIS A 671 12.50 45.29 -5.80
N ALA A 672 13.57 44.61 -6.17
CA ALA A 672 13.56 43.49 -7.09
C ALA A 672 13.16 42.15 -6.43
N GLY A 673 13.19 42.07 -5.09
CA GLY A 673 12.85 40.90 -4.29
C GLY A 673 14.04 40.10 -3.80
N VAL A 674 13.92 39.57 -2.58
CA VAL A 674 14.90 38.69 -1.93
C VAL A 674 14.19 37.41 -1.51
N SER A 675 14.72 36.27 -1.93
CA SER A 675 14.23 34.96 -1.51
C SER A 675 14.79 34.59 -0.13
N LEU A 676 13.93 34.01 0.72
CA LEU A 676 14.42 33.14 1.79
C LEU A 676 14.76 31.78 1.17
N LEU A 677 16.00 31.35 1.38
CA LEU A 677 16.47 30.01 1.01
C LEU A 677 16.89 29.29 2.29
N LEU A 678 16.21 28.18 2.64
CA LEU A 678 16.67 27.27 3.68
C LEU A 678 17.34 26.08 3.01
N VAL A 679 18.49 25.70 3.55
CA VAL A 679 19.24 24.49 3.18
C VAL A 679 19.01 23.47 4.29
N ASN A 680 18.30 22.39 4.00
CA ASN A 680 17.71 21.51 5.01
C ASN A 680 18.47 20.19 5.19
N THR A 681 19.22 19.74 4.18
CA THR A 681 19.86 18.40 4.16
C THR A 681 21.32 18.49 3.78
N PRO A 682 22.15 17.47 4.10
CA PRO A 682 23.54 17.39 3.61
C PRO A 682 23.62 17.42 2.07
N HIS A 683 22.65 16.77 1.38
CA HIS A 683 22.57 16.83 -0.08
C HIS A 683 22.32 18.26 -0.58
N GLY A 684 21.38 18.97 0.05
CA GLY A 684 21.15 20.39 -0.23
C GLY A 684 22.37 21.25 0.03
N SER A 685 23.13 21.00 1.10
CA SER A 685 24.37 21.72 1.40
C SER A 685 25.44 21.50 0.34
N TYR A 686 25.63 20.28 -0.12
CA TYR A 686 26.56 19.96 -1.21
C TYR A 686 26.19 20.69 -2.51
N LEU A 687 24.90 20.72 -2.87
CA LEU A 687 24.41 21.41 -4.05
C LEU A 687 24.48 22.93 -3.93
N PHE A 688 24.24 23.47 -2.74
CA PHE A 688 24.21 24.91 -2.49
C PHE A 688 25.47 25.64 -2.94
N ASP A 689 26.63 25.04 -2.71
CA ASP A 689 27.93 25.60 -3.11
C ASP A 689 28.14 25.65 -4.65
N GLN A 690 27.31 24.90 -5.38
CA GLN A 690 27.37 24.84 -6.86
C GLN A 690 26.39 25.84 -7.52
N LEU A 691 25.47 26.44 -6.75
CA LEU A 691 24.42 27.29 -7.31
C LEU A 691 24.94 28.67 -7.76
N LYS A 692 24.50 29.11 -8.91
CA LYS A 692 24.79 30.46 -9.44
C LYS A 692 23.86 31.52 -8.79
N LEU A 693 23.96 31.65 -7.46
CA LEU A 693 23.16 32.62 -6.66
C LEU A 693 24.08 33.63 -5.97
N ASN A 694 23.53 34.80 -5.69
CA ASN A 694 24.05 35.67 -4.65
C ASN A 694 23.35 35.32 -3.34
N CYS A 695 24.11 34.96 -2.33
CA CYS A 695 23.60 34.53 -1.04
C CYS A 695 24.32 35.22 0.11
N GLN A 696 23.58 35.57 1.17
CA GLN A 696 24.14 36.03 2.44
C GLN A 696 23.48 35.25 3.59
N PRO A 697 24.23 34.75 4.58
CA PRO A 697 23.67 34.12 5.76
C PRO A 697 22.63 35.00 6.43
N PHE A 698 21.54 34.41 6.91
CA PHE A 698 20.46 35.13 7.58
C PHE A 698 20.04 34.38 8.85
N PRO A 699 19.79 35.06 9.97
CA PRO A 699 19.37 34.39 11.21
C PRO A 699 18.05 33.66 11.05
N VAL A 700 18.04 32.37 11.42
CA VAL A 700 16.86 31.48 11.27
C VAL A 700 15.67 32.01 12.07
N GLU A 701 15.91 32.54 13.27
CA GLU A 701 14.88 33.08 14.15
C GLU A 701 14.17 34.26 13.49
N ARG A 702 14.93 35.12 12.78
CA ARG A 702 14.38 36.26 12.03
C ARG A 702 13.61 35.78 10.79
N ALA A 703 14.14 34.75 10.10
CA ALA A 703 13.43 34.13 8.99
C ALA A 703 12.09 33.57 9.41
N VAL A 704 12.01 32.90 10.58
CA VAL A 704 10.77 32.39 11.18
C VAL A 704 9.83 33.53 11.58
N ALA A 705 10.34 34.60 12.22
CA ALA A 705 9.54 35.78 12.61
C ALA A 705 8.89 36.47 11.39
N GLY A 706 9.63 36.57 10.28
CA GLY A 706 9.13 37.09 9.00
C GLY A 706 8.19 36.13 8.25
N ASN A 707 8.29 34.86 8.53
CA ASN A 707 7.53 33.81 7.86
C ASN A 707 6.83 32.86 8.86
N PRO A 708 5.71 33.29 9.47
CA PRO A 708 5.03 32.53 10.53
C PRO A 708 4.63 31.09 10.13
N ARG A 709 4.58 30.78 8.82
CA ARG A 709 4.30 29.40 8.31
C ARG A 709 5.47 28.44 8.53
N LEU A 710 6.60 28.91 8.99
CA LEU A 710 7.71 28.09 9.49
C LEU A 710 7.57 27.70 10.98
N ALA A 711 6.53 28.18 11.66
CA ALA A 711 6.32 27.87 13.08
C ALA A 711 4.90 27.41 13.42
N ARG A 712 3.90 27.79 12.63
CA ARG A 712 2.50 27.44 12.90
C ARG A 712 1.63 27.51 11.64
N PRO A 713 0.56 26.69 11.55
CA PRO A 713 -0.42 26.76 10.46
C PRO A 713 -1.24 28.05 10.50
N ILE A 714 -1.96 28.33 9.41
CA ILE A 714 -2.92 29.43 9.36
C ILE A 714 -4.27 28.95 9.90
N GLY A 715 -4.89 29.72 10.79
CA GLY A 715 -6.27 29.45 11.22
C GLY A 715 -7.27 29.62 10.07
N PRO A 716 -8.41 28.91 10.11
CA PRO A 716 -9.48 29.04 9.13
C PRO A 716 -10.16 30.40 9.28
N ALA A 717 -10.70 30.93 8.16
CA ALA A 717 -11.60 32.08 8.22
C ALA A 717 -12.89 31.70 8.98
N ALA A 718 -13.45 32.65 9.76
CA ALA A 718 -14.67 32.42 10.54
C ALA A 718 -15.88 32.03 9.67
N ASP A 719 -15.96 32.55 8.45
CA ASP A 719 -17.01 32.31 7.47
C ASP A 719 -16.68 31.15 6.47
N ARG A 720 -15.59 30.41 6.72
CA ARG A 720 -15.18 29.31 5.83
C ARG A 720 -16.24 28.21 5.68
N ALA A 721 -16.86 27.79 6.77
CA ALA A 721 -17.90 26.76 6.74
C ALA A 721 -19.11 27.21 5.91
N SER A 722 -19.56 28.44 6.13
CA SER A 722 -20.66 29.04 5.36
C SER A 722 -20.31 29.20 3.88
N PHE A 723 -19.06 29.59 3.59
CA PHE A 723 -18.58 29.68 2.22
C PHE A 723 -18.72 28.32 1.47
N PHE A 724 -18.21 27.23 2.03
CA PHE A 724 -18.29 25.94 1.35
C PHE A 724 -19.71 25.35 1.33
N ALA A 725 -20.56 25.69 2.31
CA ALA A 725 -21.97 25.33 2.28
C ALA A 725 -22.69 26.01 1.10
N SER A 726 -22.48 27.31 0.91
CA SER A 726 -23.03 28.06 -0.25
C SER A 726 -22.39 27.58 -1.56
N TYR A 727 -21.06 27.41 -1.60
CA TYR A 727 -20.33 26.97 -2.81
C TYR A 727 -20.82 25.61 -3.34
N ALA A 728 -21.27 24.71 -2.47
CA ALA A 728 -21.75 23.40 -2.84
C ALA A 728 -23.12 23.41 -3.56
N VAL A 729 -23.91 24.49 -3.45
CA VAL A 729 -25.32 24.49 -3.89
C VAL A 729 -25.74 25.77 -4.65
N GLU A 730 -25.03 26.87 -4.48
CA GLU A 730 -25.36 28.14 -5.11
C GLU A 730 -24.52 28.39 -6.38
N PRO A 731 -25.04 29.16 -7.35
CA PRO A 731 -24.22 29.64 -8.48
C PRO A 731 -22.99 30.43 -7.98
N PHE A 732 -21.83 30.23 -8.59
CA PHE A 732 -20.58 30.85 -8.13
C PHE A 732 -20.63 32.38 -8.08
N GLU A 733 -21.38 33.02 -8.96
CA GLU A 733 -21.55 34.48 -8.94
C GLU A 733 -22.19 35.01 -7.64
N GLU A 734 -23.18 34.26 -7.08
CA GLU A 734 -23.81 34.59 -5.81
C GLU A 734 -22.83 34.40 -4.64
N VAL A 735 -22.15 33.24 -4.62
CA VAL A 735 -21.10 32.94 -3.64
C VAL A 735 -20.01 34.02 -3.66
N ARG A 736 -19.56 34.36 -4.85
CA ARG A 736 -18.56 35.42 -5.06
C ARG A 736 -19.06 36.79 -4.54
N ARG A 737 -20.29 37.16 -4.82
CA ARG A 737 -20.91 38.38 -4.34
C ARG A 737 -20.96 38.41 -2.83
N GLN A 738 -21.26 37.31 -2.18
CA GLN A 738 -21.36 37.21 -0.74
C GLN A 738 -20.01 37.22 -0.04
N PHE A 739 -19.03 36.45 -0.51
CA PHE A 739 -17.80 36.15 0.22
C PHE A 739 -16.55 36.87 -0.31
N PHE A 740 -16.48 37.27 -1.57
CA PHE A 740 -15.33 37.96 -2.16
C PHE A 740 -15.46 39.48 -2.12
N ARG A 741 -16.19 40.00 -1.13
CA ARG A 741 -16.49 41.42 -1.00
C ARG A 741 -15.22 42.26 -0.84
N LEU A 742 -15.15 43.33 -1.62
CA LEU A 742 -14.20 44.41 -1.39
C LEU A 742 -14.77 45.35 -0.33
N PRO A 743 -13.92 46.01 0.51
CA PRO A 743 -14.38 47.05 1.44
C PRO A 743 -15.14 48.12 0.68
N SER A 744 -16.13 48.71 1.32
CA SER A 744 -16.86 49.86 0.76
C SER A 744 -15.91 51.00 0.38
N LEU A 745 -16.29 51.80 -0.61
CA LEU A 745 -15.50 52.93 -1.10
C LEU A 745 -15.00 53.87 0.02
N PRO A 746 -15.81 54.22 1.05
CA PRO A 746 -15.35 55.07 2.16
C PRO A 746 -14.22 54.44 2.96
N VAL A 747 -14.28 53.13 3.22
CA VAL A 747 -13.21 52.38 3.94
C VAL A 747 -11.94 52.30 3.11
N ARG A 748 -12.06 52.20 1.77
CA ARG A 748 -10.93 52.23 0.84
C ARG A 748 -10.24 53.59 0.82
N ALA A 749 -11.00 54.68 0.89
CA ALA A 749 -10.48 56.06 0.92
C ALA A 749 -9.80 56.35 2.26
N ALA A 750 -10.44 55.98 3.39
CA ALA A 750 -9.87 56.15 4.73
C ALA A 750 -8.56 55.32 4.89
N GLY A 751 -8.49 54.13 4.31
CA GLY A 751 -7.28 53.30 4.33
C GLY A 751 -6.09 53.92 3.58
N LYS A 752 -6.30 54.82 2.62
CA LYS A 752 -5.22 55.56 1.95
C LYS A 752 -4.69 56.72 2.78
N LEU A 753 -5.50 57.26 3.69
CA LEU A 753 -5.18 58.45 4.50
C LEU A 753 -4.56 58.12 5.87
N LEU A 754 -4.61 56.88 6.31
CA LEU A 754 -4.05 56.41 7.58
C LEU A 754 -2.55 56.17 7.50
N SER A 755 -1.80 56.63 8.53
CA SER A 755 -0.38 56.36 8.68
C SER A 755 -0.13 54.83 8.87
N PRO A 756 1.09 54.32 8.60
CA PRO A 756 1.43 52.91 8.83
C PRO A 756 1.13 52.40 10.24
N GLU A 757 1.34 53.26 11.25
CA GLU A 757 1.07 52.94 12.66
C GLU A 757 -0.44 52.86 12.97
N ALA A 758 -1.24 53.78 12.40
CA ALA A 758 -2.68 53.75 12.52
C ALA A 758 -3.29 52.52 11.81
N LYS A 759 -2.71 52.12 10.68
CA LYS A 759 -3.08 50.87 10.00
C LYS A 759 -2.77 49.62 10.84
N ALA A 760 -1.63 49.59 11.53
CA ALA A 760 -1.26 48.48 12.41
C ALA A 760 -2.20 48.38 13.63
N LYS A 761 -2.57 49.52 14.26
CA LYS A 761 -3.53 49.58 15.37
C LYS A 761 -4.94 49.18 14.94
N LEU A 762 -5.37 49.57 13.75
CA LEU A 762 -6.68 49.21 13.20
C LEU A 762 -6.73 47.69 12.84
N LYS A 763 -5.63 47.15 12.30
CA LYS A 763 -5.50 45.74 11.99
C LYS A 763 -5.52 44.86 13.26
N ALA A 764 -4.90 45.32 14.34
CA ALA A 764 -4.93 44.64 15.64
C ALA A 764 -6.32 44.65 16.30
N LYS A 765 -7.15 45.70 16.01
CA LYS A 765 -8.54 45.83 16.49
C LYS A 765 -9.54 44.99 15.66
N LEU A 766 -9.25 44.72 14.38
CA LEU A 766 -10.12 43.95 13.48
C LEU A 766 -9.84 42.42 13.54
N HIS A 767 -8.80 42.02 14.23
CA HIS A 767 -8.45 40.62 14.51
C HIS A 767 -8.76 40.17 15.95
N ARG A 768 -9.45 41.02 16.71
CA ARG A 768 -10.18 40.67 17.93
C ARG A 768 -11.68 40.56 17.60
#